data_e211a24c6b0a7c1c74f7d6ec7b93c67a
#
_entry.id   e211a24c6b0a7c1c74f7d6ec7b93c67a
#
_cell.length_a   1.000
_cell.length_b   1.000
_cell.length_c   1.000
_cell.angle_alpha   90.00
_cell.angle_beta   90.00
_cell.angle_gamma   90.00
#
_symmetry.space_group_name_H-M   'P 1'
#
loop_
_entity.id
_entity.type
_entity.pdbx_description
1 polymer ?
#
loop_
_entity_poly.entity_id
_entity_poly.type
_entity_poly.pdbx_seq_one_letter_code
_entity_poly.pdbx_strand_id
1 'polypeptide(L)'
;MSIFRPTPFALAAVLCSLLAASSSRADDTLMQRVLVDGARASQLGIADAAGDGSVTRQQLAARTTYRPGELLEATPGLIVSQHSGEGKANQFYLRGFNLDHGTDLRTTVDGMPVNQRSHAHGQGWTDLNFLIPELAARLDYKKGPYSAGEGDFASAGAAAIVYANRLVRGVASAGAGQNGYRRALLADSVEVEQAGNGAVLYALEAMHNDGPYTRGDDYNKLNAVLRYSRGYANNGFNITAMAYSADWNATDQIPLRAVQQGLLGRYDGIDNSDGGKAHRYSLSGAWQRSGEDTAAKVSAYLIANQLELYSNFTYFMDDPVNGDQFAQPDRRVTSGVDASHAWHAHIGAASSITTAGLQLQHDNIFNGLYKTVARRAVHPVAATRADHIVESSVGLYLENSTRWSPLLRTTAGLRADGYRFDVRPTQPGTASALEHPAARASDRLLSPSLSAVFGPWARTELYANAGTGFHSNDARGAVGTGGTMGAADGGHAPLVRSRGMELGVRSEWLPRLQTSLSVYRLDFDSELSYVGDAGATEAGDPSRRYGMEFSNYYKPFKWLSVDADLAFARARSRGAEARAAGAAYLPGAVEGVAQLALTVDKLGPWSGALRLRYFGPRPLTDDNSVRSRASQTLNGRIGYRFAGGLQLELEGFNLANRRAPAIEYYYASRLKGETQPVDDVHFHPIESRSFRLMLTQSF
;
A
#
# COMPACT_ATOMS: atom_id res chain seq x y z
N MET A 1 -6.86 -28.23 22.26
CA MET A 1 -8.03 -27.41 21.86
C MET A 1 -8.41 -26.56 23.08
N SER A 2 -7.79 -25.43 23.23
CA SER A 2 -8.06 -24.51 24.33
C SER A 2 -8.47 -23.18 23.69
N ILE A 3 -9.73 -22.83 23.90
CA ILE A 3 -10.38 -21.64 23.31
C ILE A 3 -9.84 -20.39 24.01
N PHE A 4 -9.18 -19.53 23.27
CA PHE A 4 -8.81 -18.19 23.70
C PHE A 4 -10.07 -17.39 24.06
N ARG A 5 -10.21 -16.97 25.31
CA ARG A 5 -11.16 -15.94 25.71
C ARG A 5 -10.40 -14.61 25.76
N PRO A 6 -10.70 -13.64 24.89
CA PRO A 6 -10.24 -12.28 25.11
C PRO A 6 -11.10 -11.62 26.20
N THR A 7 -10.48 -10.89 27.11
CA THR A 7 -11.18 -10.01 28.05
C THR A 7 -11.40 -8.65 27.38
N PRO A 8 -12.64 -8.30 26.97
CA PRO A 8 -12.88 -7.12 26.11
C PRO A 8 -13.22 -5.85 26.88
N PHE A 9 -12.99 -5.71 28.16
CA PHE A 9 -13.64 -4.65 28.96
C PHE A 9 -12.78 -3.44 29.34
N ALA A 10 -11.49 -3.42 29.08
CA ALA A 10 -10.64 -2.31 29.52
C ALA A 10 -10.56 -1.12 28.53
N LEU A 11 -10.84 -1.32 27.24
CA LEU A 11 -10.73 -0.26 26.21
C LEU A 11 -12.02 0.55 26.01
N ALA A 12 -13.17 -0.02 26.35
CA ALA A 12 -14.48 0.67 26.19
C ALA A 12 -14.71 1.78 27.21
N ALA A 13 -14.10 1.70 28.39
CA ALA A 13 -14.31 2.66 29.48
C ALA A 13 -13.62 4.00 29.29
N VAL A 14 -12.53 4.06 28.51
CA VAL A 14 -11.79 5.30 28.22
C VAL A 14 -12.46 6.13 27.11
N LEU A 15 -13.21 5.51 26.21
CA LEU A 15 -13.92 6.24 25.15
C LEU A 15 -15.20 6.95 25.61
N CYS A 16 -15.85 6.47 26.67
CA CYS A 16 -17.12 7.03 27.14
C CYS A 16 -16.99 8.28 28.02
N SER A 17 -15.85 8.52 28.64
CA SER A 17 -15.67 9.67 29.56
C SER A 17 -15.28 11.00 28.89
N LEU A 18 -15.02 11.01 27.57
CA LEU A 18 -14.65 12.22 26.80
C LEU A 18 -15.81 12.87 26.05
N LEU A 19 -17.04 12.37 26.17
CA LEU A 19 -18.18 12.81 25.36
C LEU A 19 -19.06 13.94 25.98
N ALA A 20 -18.69 14.52 27.11
CA ALA A 20 -19.48 15.59 27.74
C ALA A 20 -18.73 16.92 27.69
N ALA A 21 -18.86 17.66 26.58
CA ALA A 21 -18.60 19.10 26.57
C ALA A 21 -19.41 19.83 25.48
N SER A 22 -20.03 20.89 25.91
CA SER A 22 -20.98 21.81 25.28
C SER A 22 -20.57 22.41 23.93
N SER A 23 -21.58 22.60 23.08
CA SER A 23 -21.52 23.29 21.80
C SER A 23 -21.20 24.78 21.91
N SER A 24 -20.12 25.25 21.33
CA SER A 24 -19.93 26.66 20.96
C SER A 24 -19.62 26.74 19.44
N ARG A 25 -20.25 27.71 18.79
CA ARG A 25 -19.97 28.04 17.37
C ARG A 25 -18.56 28.61 17.28
N ALA A 26 -17.70 28.04 16.42
CA ALA A 26 -16.38 28.55 16.11
C ALA A 26 -16.17 28.56 14.60
N ASP A 27 -15.51 29.58 14.14
CA ASP A 27 -15.21 29.94 12.75
C ASP A 27 -14.14 29.05 12.11
N ASP A 28 -14.23 28.83 10.81
CA ASP A 28 -13.65 27.71 10.01
C ASP A 28 -12.21 27.91 9.52
N THR A 29 -11.26 28.45 10.25
CA THR A 29 -9.98 28.92 9.66
C THR A 29 -8.75 28.02 9.76
N LEU A 30 -8.69 26.99 10.61
CA LEU A 30 -7.43 26.25 10.86
C LEU A 30 -7.22 24.95 10.09
N MET A 31 -8.22 24.40 9.40
CA MET A 31 -8.08 23.20 8.57
C MET A 31 -8.87 23.27 7.26
N GLN A 32 -8.97 24.40 6.62
CA GLN A 32 -9.53 24.46 5.27
C GLN A 32 -8.54 23.85 4.26
N ARG A 33 -8.46 22.52 4.19
CA ARG A 33 -8.27 21.87 2.91
C ARG A 33 -9.60 21.98 2.16
N VAL A 34 -9.71 23.03 1.37
CA VAL A 34 -10.84 23.21 0.47
C VAL A 34 -10.88 22.00 -0.45
N LEU A 35 -11.83 21.11 -0.24
CA LEU A 35 -12.20 20.08 -1.20
C LEU A 35 -12.84 20.80 -2.39
N VAL A 36 -12.02 21.17 -3.36
CA VAL A 36 -12.49 21.70 -4.64
C VAL A 36 -13.07 20.52 -5.42
N ASP A 37 -14.37 20.45 -5.44
CA ASP A 37 -15.10 19.49 -6.26
C ASP A 37 -14.72 19.72 -7.73
N GLY A 38 -13.99 18.77 -8.34
CA GLY A 38 -13.80 18.72 -9.79
C GLY A 38 -12.45 19.12 -10.38
N ALA A 39 -11.44 19.56 -9.63
CA ALA A 39 -10.08 19.78 -10.12
C ALA A 39 -9.05 19.28 -9.11
N ARG A 40 -7.84 18.91 -9.57
CA ARG A 40 -6.72 18.63 -8.68
C ARG A 40 -6.47 19.87 -7.83
N ALA A 41 -6.56 19.74 -6.50
CA ALA A 41 -6.35 20.86 -5.60
C ALA A 41 -4.92 21.40 -5.77
N SER A 42 -4.78 22.73 -5.86
CA SER A 42 -3.46 23.36 -5.80
C SER A 42 -2.78 22.98 -4.49
N GLN A 43 -1.51 22.64 -4.57
CA GLN A 43 -0.68 22.33 -3.40
C GLN A 43 0.29 23.48 -3.09
N LEU A 44 0.25 24.57 -3.87
CA LEU A 44 1.04 25.77 -3.58
C LEU A 44 0.60 26.39 -2.25
N GLY A 45 1.55 26.71 -1.40
CA GLY A 45 1.32 27.21 -0.05
C GLY A 45 0.91 26.15 0.97
N ILE A 46 0.79 24.87 0.58
CA ILE A 46 0.29 23.78 1.42
C ILE A 46 1.32 22.66 1.55
N ALA A 47 1.83 22.13 0.43
CA ALA A 47 2.75 20.98 0.43
C ALA A 47 4.10 21.33 1.03
N ASP A 48 4.69 20.41 1.79
CA ASP A 48 6.03 20.55 2.37
C ASP A 48 7.12 19.93 1.48
N ALA A 49 6.74 19.07 0.52
CA ALA A 49 7.64 18.55 -0.50
C ALA A 49 7.02 18.64 -1.90
N ALA A 50 7.86 18.72 -2.93
CA ALA A 50 7.38 18.78 -4.32
C ALA A 50 6.66 17.47 -4.72
N GLY A 51 7.01 16.36 -4.08
CA GLY A 51 6.41 15.05 -4.27
C GLY A 51 5.07 14.81 -3.57
N ASP A 52 4.62 15.71 -2.68
CA ASP A 52 3.37 15.53 -1.93
C ASP A 52 2.15 15.88 -2.78
N GLY A 53 1.00 15.26 -2.50
CA GLY A 53 -0.21 15.60 -3.22
C GLY A 53 -1.47 14.94 -2.69
N SER A 54 -2.59 15.35 -3.28
CA SER A 54 -3.91 14.80 -3.02
C SER A 54 -4.66 14.58 -4.32
N VAL A 55 -5.26 13.41 -4.48
CA VAL A 55 -6.05 13.01 -5.64
C VAL A 55 -7.51 12.96 -5.23
N THR A 56 -8.35 13.70 -5.93
CA THR A 56 -9.77 13.83 -5.58
C THR A 56 -10.58 12.60 -6.00
N ARG A 57 -11.77 12.43 -5.42
CA ARG A 57 -12.74 11.40 -5.80
C ARG A 57 -12.98 11.35 -7.31
N GLN A 58 -13.15 12.52 -7.95
CA GLN A 58 -13.41 12.60 -9.39
C GLN A 58 -12.24 12.03 -10.21
N GLN A 59 -11.00 12.33 -9.81
CA GLN A 59 -9.80 11.78 -10.47
C GLN A 59 -9.66 10.27 -10.22
N LEU A 60 -9.93 9.80 -9.00
CA LEU A 60 -9.91 8.37 -8.67
C LEU A 60 -10.98 7.62 -9.49
N ALA A 61 -12.22 8.12 -9.51
CA ALA A 61 -13.31 7.54 -10.27
C ALA A 61 -13.09 7.57 -11.79
N ALA A 62 -12.23 8.45 -12.30
CA ALA A 62 -11.87 8.52 -13.73
C ALA A 62 -10.85 7.44 -14.13
N ARG A 63 -10.20 6.74 -13.19
CA ARG A 63 -9.17 5.74 -13.47
C ARG A 63 -9.80 4.39 -13.79
N THR A 64 -9.29 3.75 -14.84
CA THR A 64 -9.63 2.37 -15.17
C THR A 64 -8.68 1.48 -14.34
N THR A 65 -9.21 0.71 -13.41
CA THR A 65 -8.45 -0.17 -12.52
C THR A 65 -8.90 -1.62 -12.72
N TYR A 66 -7.95 -2.51 -12.94
CA TYR A 66 -8.26 -3.93 -13.05
C TYR A 66 -8.50 -4.53 -11.66
N ARG A 67 -7.66 -4.13 -10.66
CA ARG A 67 -7.71 -4.53 -9.24
C ARG A 67 -7.80 -3.31 -8.32
N PRO A 68 -8.39 -3.42 -7.13
CA PRO A 68 -8.52 -2.30 -6.19
C PRO A 68 -7.17 -1.66 -5.80
N GLY A 69 -6.10 -2.45 -5.64
CA GLY A 69 -4.76 -1.95 -5.28
C GLY A 69 -4.15 -1.00 -6.31
N GLU A 70 -4.57 -1.08 -7.60
CA GLU A 70 -4.14 -0.15 -8.64
C GLU A 70 -4.62 1.30 -8.41
N LEU A 71 -5.52 1.52 -7.44
CA LEU A 71 -5.90 2.86 -7.02
C LEU A 71 -4.69 3.68 -6.53
N LEU A 72 -3.70 3.01 -5.95
CA LEU A 72 -2.45 3.65 -5.50
C LEU A 72 -1.60 4.21 -6.65
N GLU A 73 -1.77 3.73 -7.90
CA GLU A 73 -1.12 4.32 -9.08
C GLU A 73 -1.57 5.76 -9.38
N ALA A 74 -2.55 6.27 -8.64
CA ALA A 74 -2.87 7.70 -8.64
C ALA A 74 -1.74 8.54 -7.99
N THR A 75 -0.84 7.91 -7.25
CA THR A 75 0.43 8.50 -6.79
C THR A 75 1.42 8.53 -7.95
N PRO A 76 1.89 9.69 -8.42
CA PRO A 76 2.83 9.78 -9.53
C PRO A 76 4.09 8.94 -9.30
N GLY A 77 4.53 8.19 -10.29
CA GLY A 77 5.72 7.34 -10.21
C GLY A 77 5.53 5.99 -9.50
N LEU A 78 4.35 5.72 -8.93
CA LEU A 78 4.02 4.42 -8.36
C LEU A 78 3.46 3.50 -9.44
N ILE A 79 3.95 2.27 -9.48
CA ILE A 79 3.44 1.18 -10.33
C ILE A 79 3.03 0.00 -9.45
N VAL A 80 1.94 -0.64 -9.82
CA VAL A 80 1.40 -1.82 -9.16
C VAL A 80 1.51 -3.02 -10.11
N SER A 81 1.94 -4.16 -9.62
CA SER A 81 2.07 -5.39 -10.39
C SER A 81 1.41 -6.57 -9.67
N GLN A 82 1.34 -7.71 -10.35
CA GLN A 82 0.81 -8.95 -9.79
C GLN A 82 1.68 -10.13 -10.21
N HIS A 83 1.97 -11.03 -9.27
CA HIS A 83 2.80 -12.20 -9.51
C HIS A 83 2.07 -13.54 -9.28
N SER A 84 0.80 -13.50 -8.94
CA SER A 84 -0.03 -14.67 -8.65
C SER A 84 -1.49 -14.33 -8.93
N GLY A 85 -2.43 -15.18 -8.48
CA GLY A 85 -3.87 -15.00 -8.69
C GLY A 85 -4.47 -13.71 -8.13
N GLU A 86 -5.71 -13.47 -8.51
CA GLU A 86 -6.47 -12.24 -8.23
C GLU A 86 -6.54 -11.87 -6.75
N GLY A 87 -6.64 -12.85 -5.84
CA GLY A 87 -6.83 -12.60 -4.41
C GLY A 87 -5.55 -12.33 -3.63
N LYS A 88 -4.37 -12.55 -4.20
CA LYS A 88 -3.09 -12.25 -3.55
C LYS A 88 -2.83 -10.74 -3.57
N ALA A 89 -2.18 -10.20 -2.53
CA ALA A 89 -1.81 -8.79 -2.50
C ALA A 89 -0.93 -8.41 -3.69
N ASN A 90 -1.09 -7.17 -4.17
CA ASN A 90 -0.27 -6.64 -5.24
C ASN A 90 1.17 -6.39 -4.78
N GLN A 91 2.09 -6.28 -5.74
CA GLN A 91 3.41 -5.73 -5.54
C GLN A 91 3.46 -4.27 -5.96
N PHE A 92 4.19 -3.47 -5.18
CA PHE A 92 4.29 -2.02 -5.36
C PHE A 92 5.72 -1.61 -5.68
N TYR A 93 5.87 -0.62 -6.57
CA TYR A 93 7.17 -0.08 -6.98
C TYR A 93 7.14 1.45 -6.92
N LEU A 94 8.08 2.03 -6.20
CA LEU A 94 8.19 3.47 -6.06
C LEU A 94 9.66 3.85 -5.79
N ARG A 95 10.17 4.91 -6.42
CA ARG A 95 11.52 5.46 -6.17
C ARG A 95 12.66 4.43 -6.24
N GLY A 96 12.57 3.49 -7.18
CA GLY A 96 13.59 2.44 -7.36
C GLY A 96 13.55 1.33 -6.30
N PHE A 97 12.47 1.25 -5.51
CA PHE A 97 12.19 0.10 -4.67
C PHE A 97 11.35 -0.92 -5.41
N ASN A 98 11.68 -2.18 -5.22
CA ASN A 98 10.72 -3.26 -5.19
C ASN A 98 10.22 -3.32 -3.73
N LEU A 99 9.04 -2.76 -3.47
CA LEU A 99 8.47 -2.71 -2.13
C LEU A 99 7.85 -4.05 -1.72
N ASP A 100 8.08 -5.07 -2.56
CA ASP A 100 7.39 -6.33 -2.47
C ASP A 100 5.88 -6.08 -2.26
N HIS A 101 5.30 -6.57 -1.20
CA HIS A 101 3.89 -6.35 -0.90
C HIS A 101 3.62 -5.09 -0.05
N GLY A 102 4.56 -4.14 0.09
CA GLY A 102 4.29 -2.86 0.73
C GLY A 102 5.35 -2.35 1.70
N THR A 103 6.49 -3.02 1.86
CA THR A 103 7.62 -2.51 2.65
C THR A 103 8.01 -1.12 2.15
N ASP A 104 8.32 -0.18 3.08
CA ASP A 104 8.71 1.20 2.79
C ASP A 104 7.68 2.10 2.06
N LEU A 105 6.45 1.61 1.84
CA LEU A 105 5.30 2.42 1.46
C LEU A 105 4.21 2.31 2.53
N ARG A 106 4.16 3.26 3.45
CA ARG A 106 3.11 3.28 4.47
C ARG A 106 1.75 3.50 3.82
N THR A 107 0.88 2.51 3.89
CA THR A 107 -0.47 2.58 3.35
C THR A 107 -1.50 2.58 4.47
N THR A 108 -2.43 3.53 4.43
CA THR A 108 -3.53 3.59 5.39
C THR A 108 -4.88 3.73 4.70
N VAL A 109 -5.92 3.19 5.32
CA VAL A 109 -7.33 3.41 4.95
C VAL A 109 -8.07 3.95 6.17
N ASP A 110 -8.56 5.19 6.09
CA ASP A 110 -9.19 5.90 7.20
C ASP A 110 -8.34 5.93 8.49
N GLY A 111 -7.03 6.04 8.34
CA GLY A 111 -6.06 6.04 9.45
C GLY A 111 -5.71 4.66 9.98
N MET A 112 -6.38 3.59 9.57
CA MET A 112 -5.99 2.22 9.87
C MET A 112 -4.79 1.82 9.01
N PRO A 113 -3.71 1.24 9.58
CA PRO A 113 -2.61 0.71 8.79
C PRO A 113 -3.08 -0.50 7.97
N VAL A 114 -2.59 -0.59 6.74
CA VAL A 114 -2.77 -1.77 5.90
C VAL A 114 -1.53 -2.67 5.95
N ASN A 115 -0.34 -2.06 6.02
CA ASN A 115 0.92 -2.79 6.15
C ASN A 115 0.93 -3.70 7.38
N GLN A 116 1.27 -4.95 7.18
CA GLN A 116 1.45 -5.96 8.23
C GLN A 116 2.94 -6.18 8.44
N ARG A 117 3.45 -5.86 9.63
CA ARG A 117 4.89 -5.83 9.94
C ARG A 117 5.54 -7.19 9.73
N SER A 118 5.33 -8.15 10.65
CA SER A 118 5.69 -9.54 10.44
C SER A 118 4.55 -10.26 9.73
N HIS A 119 4.84 -10.99 8.66
CA HIS A 119 3.79 -11.68 7.92
C HIS A 119 4.30 -13.03 7.38
N ALA A 120 3.42 -14.03 7.27
CA ALA A 120 3.80 -15.37 6.83
C ALA A 120 4.42 -15.41 5.44
N HIS A 121 3.97 -14.55 4.52
CA HIS A 121 4.49 -14.48 3.15
C HIS A 121 5.67 -13.50 3.02
N GLY A 122 5.53 -12.28 3.54
CA GLY A 122 6.59 -11.26 3.42
C GLY A 122 6.30 -10.05 4.30
N GLN A 123 7.35 -9.44 4.80
CA GLN A 123 7.32 -8.24 5.64
C GLN A 123 6.57 -7.11 4.94
N GLY A 124 5.76 -6.35 5.69
CA GLY A 124 5.05 -5.18 5.17
C GLY A 124 3.82 -5.49 4.31
N TRP A 125 3.35 -6.74 4.29
CA TRP A 125 2.20 -7.19 3.49
C TRP A 125 1.05 -6.18 3.49
N THR A 126 0.67 -5.70 2.29
CA THR A 126 -0.34 -4.67 2.06
C THR A 126 -1.39 -5.19 1.08
N ASP A 127 -2.40 -5.87 1.60
CA ASP A 127 -3.56 -6.31 0.83
C ASP A 127 -4.62 -5.22 0.79
N LEU A 128 -4.98 -4.76 -0.41
CA LEU A 128 -5.98 -3.75 -0.68
C LEU A 128 -7.25 -4.32 -1.34
N ASN A 129 -7.38 -5.64 -1.44
CA ASN A 129 -8.55 -6.27 -2.08
C ASN A 129 -9.87 -5.98 -1.35
N PHE A 130 -9.81 -5.60 -0.05
CA PHE A 130 -10.98 -5.18 0.73
C PHE A 130 -11.50 -3.77 0.37
N LEU A 131 -10.82 -3.02 -0.49
CA LEU A 131 -11.29 -1.69 -0.89
C LEU A 131 -12.53 -1.78 -1.77
N ILE A 132 -13.45 -0.85 -1.54
CA ILE A 132 -14.52 -0.47 -2.46
C ILE A 132 -14.15 0.92 -3.01
N PRO A 133 -13.60 1.00 -4.24
CA PRO A 133 -13.06 2.25 -4.80
C PRO A 133 -14.04 3.40 -4.84
N GLU A 134 -15.32 3.13 -5.02
CA GLU A 134 -16.40 4.13 -5.09
C GLU A 134 -16.61 4.88 -3.76
N LEU A 135 -16.13 4.32 -2.64
CA LEU A 135 -16.18 4.99 -1.34
C LEU A 135 -15.01 5.95 -1.12
N ALA A 136 -13.93 5.86 -1.89
CA ALA A 136 -12.77 6.73 -1.74
C ALA A 136 -13.14 8.19 -2.06
N ALA A 137 -13.03 9.05 -1.06
CA ALA A 137 -13.21 10.50 -1.22
C ALA A 137 -11.94 11.15 -1.76
N ARG A 138 -10.77 10.66 -1.33
CA ARG A 138 -9.46 11.13 -1.79
C ARG A 138 -8.37 10.11 -1.47
N LEU A 139 -7.23 10.29 -2.13
CA LEU A 139 -5.96 9.66 -1.83
C LEU A 139 -4.95 10.76 -1.56
N ASP A 140 -4.43 10.84 -0.34
CA ASP A 140 -3.34 11.73 0.03
C ASP A 140 -2.03 10.94 -0.04
N TYR A 141 -0.98 11.52 -0.62
CA TYR A 141 0.32 10.87 -0.70
C TYR A 141 1.46 11.82 -0.37
N LYS A 142 2.49 11.28 0.26
CA LYS A 142 3.77 11.92 0.57
C LYS A 142 4.90 11.04 0.05
N LYS A 143 6.02 11.61 -0.33
CA LYS A 143 7.15 10.86 -0.83
C LYS A 143 8.42 11.22 -0.07
N GLY A 144 9.13 10.17 0.36
CA GLY A 144 10.32 10.30 1.19
C GLY A 144 10.05 10.55 2.67
N PRO A 145 11.06 10.44 3.52
CA PRO A 145 10.93 10.48 4.96
C PRO A 145 11.01 11.91 5.53
N TYR A 146 10.13 12.81 5.09
CA TYR A 146 10.23 14.24 5.42
C TYR A 146 9.16 14.72 6.39
N SER A 147 8.23 13.88 6.83
CA SER A 147 7.15 14.24 7.76
C SER A 147 7.26 13.45 9.06
N ALA A 148 7.31 14.11 10.21
CA ALA A 148 7.37 13.48 11.52
C ALA A 148 6.09 12.70 11.88
N GLY A 149 4.95 13.04 11.29
CA GLY A 149 3.68 12.32 11.46
C GLY A 149 3.64 10.94 10.80
N GLU A 150 4.53 10.67 9.83
CA GLU A 150 4.67 9.36 9.22
C GLU A 150 5.70 8.53 10.01
N GLY A 151 5.41 7.25 10.24
CA GLY A 151 6.28 6.37 11.02
C GLY A 151 6.80 5.21 10.16
N ASP A 152 6.59 4.01 10.68
CA ASP A 152 6.99 2.76 10.08
C ASP A 152 6.59 2.65 8.60
N PHE A 153 7.49 2.10 7.76
CA PHE A 153 7.30 1.89 6.32
C PHE A 153 7.14 3.18 5.47
N ALA A 154 7.49 4.37 5.97
CA ALA A 154 7.31 5.60 5.22
C ALA A 154 8.57 6.10 4.47
N SER A 155 9.59 5.26 4.30
CA SER A 155 10.89 5.66 3.74
C SER A 155 10.81 6.04 2.25
N ALA A 156 10.11 5.26 1.43
CA ALA A 156 9.84 5.61 0.03
C ALA A 156 8.69 6.61 -0.08
N GLY A 157 7.70 6.49 0.82
CA GLY A 157 6.54 7.37 0.87
C GLY A 157 5.41 6.83 1.71
N ALA A 158 4.31 7.58 1.74
CA ALA A 158 3.06 7.22 2.38
C ALA A 158 1.86 7.49 1.48
N ALA A 159 0.84 6.65 1.57
CA ALA A 159 -0.42 6.78 0.85
C ALA A 159 -1.59 6.58 1.83
N ALA A 160 -2.49 7.55 1.90
CA ALA A 160 -3.65 7.52 2.77
C ALA A 160 -4.94 7.60 1.94
N ILE A 161 -5.70 6.51 1.90
CA ILE A 161 -7.03 6.45 1.29
C ILE A 161 -8.04 6.86 2.34
N VAL A 162 -8.84 7.86 2.04
CA VAL A 162 -9.89 8.36 2.92
C VAL A 162 -11.24 8.07 2.28
N TYR A 163 -12.08 7.33 2.99
CA TYR A 163 -13.46 7.07 2.57
C TYR A 163 -14.37 8.27 2.88
N ALA A 164 -15.40 8.43 2.07
CA ALA A 164 -16.43 9.44 2.30
C ALA A 164 -17.19 9.17 3.62
N ASN A 165 -17.48 10.22 4.35
CA ASN A 165 -18.38 10.12 5.50
C ASN A 165 -19.84 9.94 5.06
N ARG A 166 -20.18 10.48 3.88
CA ARG A 166 -21.50 10.42 3.28
C ARG A 166 -21.37 10.40 1.75
N LEU A 167 -22.19 9.64 1.08
CA LEU A 167 -22.40 9.74 -0.35
C LEU A 167 -23.43 10.81 -0.66
N VAL A 168 -23.15 11.64 -1.66
CA VAL A 168 -24.09 12.67 -2.13
C VAL A 168 -25.29 12.03 -2.81
N ARG A 169 -25.07 10.88 -3.43
CA ARG A 169 -26.08 10.04 -4.09
C ARG A 169 -25.77 8.60 -3.84
N GLY A 170 -26.78 7.80 -3.66
CA GLY A 170 -26.66 6.34 -3.67
C GLY A 170 -26.19 5.82 -5.01
N VAL A 171 -25.57 4.65 -5.02
CA VAL A 171 -25.03 3.97 -6.20
C VAL A 171 -25.43 2.51 -6.16
N ALA A 172 -26.11 2.05 -7.20
CA ALA A 172 -26.29 0.64 -7.52
C ALA A 172 -25.60 0.34 -8.83
N SER A 173 -24.65 -0.61 -8.84
CA SER A 173 -23.86 -0.95 -10.00
C SER A 173 -23.86 -2.46 -10.23
N ALA A 174 -24.00 -2.86 -11.49
CA ALA A 174 -23.84 -4.25 -11.94
C ALA A 174 -22.87 -4.28 -13.12
N GLY A 175 -21.96 -5.24 -13.12
CA GLY A 175 -20.95 -5.41 -14.16
C GLY A 175 -20.82 -6.84 -14.61
N ALA A 176 -20.53 -7.03 -15.89
CA ALA A 176 -20.18 -8.31 -16.48
C ALA A 176 -19.08 -8.12 -17.54
N GLY A 177 -18.25 -9.14 -17.73
CA GLY A 177 -17.15 -9.05 -18.67
C GLY A 177 -16.59 -10.40 -19.09
N GLN A 178 -15.51 -10.34 -19.84
CA GLN A 178 -14.75 -11.53 -20.21
C GLN A 178 -14.10 -12.17 -18.99
N ASN A 179 -13.61 -13.38 -19.12
CA ASN A 179 -12.95 -14.15 -18.05
C ASN A 179 -13.86 -14.34 -16.82
N GLY A 180 -15.14 -14.60 -17.03
CA GLY A 180 -16.09 -14.83 -15.94
C GLY A 180 -16.39 -13.59 -15.07
N TYR A 181 -15.83 -12.43 -15.38
CA TYR A 181 -15.99 -11.23 -14.53
C TYR A 181 -17.46 -10.87 -14.31
N ARG A 182 -17.83 -10.75 -13.03
CA ARG A 182 -19.13 -10.27 -12.57
C ARG A 182 -18.94 -9.44 -11.32
N ARG A 183 -19.63 -8.32 -11.21
CA ARG A 183 -19.60 -7.47 -10.02
C ARG A 183 -20.96 -6.86 -9.75
N ALA A 184 -21.35 -6.82 -8.49
CA ALA A 184 -22.49 -6.06 -8.00
C ALA A 184 -22.06 -5.19 -6.83
N LEU A 185 -22.52 -3.94 -6.80
CA LEU A 185 -22.29 -2.98 -5.74
C LEU A 185 -23.57 -2.25 -5.41
N LEU A 186 -23.88 -2.13 -4.12
CA LEU A 186 -24.89 -1.22 -3.59
C LEU A 186 -24.26 -0.37 -2.51
N ALA A 187 -24.31 0.95 -2.63
CA ALA A 187 -23.81 1.88 -1.63
C ALA A 187 -24.70 3.10 -1.54
N ASP A 188 -25.03 3.52 -0.32
CA ASP A 188 -25.84 4.72 -0.08
C ASP A 188 -25.57 5.32 1.31
N SER A 189 -26.14 6.49 1.54
CA SER A 189 -26.10 7.18 2.84
C SER A 189 -27.47 7.70 3.24
N VAL A 190 -27.90 7.32 4.42
CA VAL A 190 -29.16 7.77 5.03
C VAL A 190 -28.87 8.78 6.15
N GLU A 191 -29.57 9.90 6.14
CA GLU A 191 -29.52 10.87 7.23
C GLU A 191 -30.33 10.36 8.42
N VAL A 192 -29.80 10.54 9.63
CA VAL A 192 -30.43 10.10 10.89
C VAL A 192 -30.64 11.33 11.77
N GLU A 193 -31.81 11.97 11.64
CA GLU A 193 -32.15 13.19 12.38
C GLU A 193 -32.22 12.96 13.90
N GLN A 194 -32.75 11.82 14.33
CA GLN A 194 -32.92 11.45 15.76
C GLN A 194 -31.57 11.31 16.49
N ALA A 195 -30.47 11.07 15.78
CA ALA A 195 -29.11 10.98 16.32
C ALA A 195 -28.33 12.31 16.20
N GLY A 196 -29.00 13.44 16.06
CA GLY A 196 -28.39 14.76 16.02
C GLY A 196 -27.71 15.10 14.69
N ASN A 197 -28.40 14.91 13.57
CA ASN A 197 -27.96 15.19 12.21
C ASN A 197 -26.72 14.35 11.80
N GLY A 198 -26.70 13.07 12.15
CA GLY A 198 -25.72 12.09 11.69
C GLY A 198 -26.11 11.50 10.35
N ALA A 199 -25.19 10.74 9.75
CA ALA A 199 -25.45 9.94 8.55
C ALA A 199 -24.92 8.49 8.75
N VAL A 200 -25.67 7.53 8.21
CA VAL A 200 -25.23 6.14 8.08
C VAL A 200 -24.92 5.88 6.62
N LEU A 201 -23.66 5.58 6.30
CA LEU A 201 -23.23 5.09 5.01
C LEU A 201 -23.12 3.57 5.09
N TYR A 202 -23.67 2.87 4.09
CA TYR A 202 -23.50 1.45 3.92
C TYR A 202 -23.07 1.11 2.49
N ALA A 203 -22.29 0.05 2.35
CA ALA A 203 -21.91 -0.49 1.04
C ALA A 203 -21.78 -2.01 1.12
N LEU A 204 -22.24 -2.68 0.08
CA LEU A 204 -22.15 -4.13 -0.13
C LEU A 204 -21.63 -4.39 -1.54
N GLU A 205 -20.57 -5.20 -1.66
CA GLU A 205 -19.98 -5.59 -2.93
C GLU A 205 -19.84 -7.10 -3.00
N ALA A 206 -20.22 -7.67 -4.13
CA ALA A 206 -19.92 -9.05 -4.51
C ALA A 206 -19.23 -9.04 -5.88
N MET A 207 -18.17 -9.84 -6.03
CA MET A 207 -17.40 -9.92 -7.27
C MET A 207 -16.91 -11.34 -7.51
N HIS A 208 -16.89 -11.74 -8.78
CA HIS A 208 -16.26 -12.94 -9.29
C HIS A 208 -15.38 -12.61 -10.50
N ASN A 209 -14.23 -13.30 -10.64
CA ASN A 209 -13.32 -13.17 -11.79
C ASN A 209 -12.47 -14.43 -11.95
N ASP A 210 -12.41 -15.00 -13.16
CA ASP A 210 -11.57 -16.16 -13.46
C ASP A 210 -10.17 -15.79 -13.97
N GLY A 211 -9.97 -14.52 -14.39
CA GLY A 211 -8.73 -14.13 -15.03
C GLY A 211 -8.53 -14.82 -16.40
N PRO A 212 -7.40 -14.55 -17.08
CA PRO A 212 -7.13 -15.09 -18.42
C PRO A 212 -6.47 -16.49 -18.39
N TYR A 213 -6.37 -17.14 -17.26
CA TYR A 213 -5.58 -18.36 -17.04
C TYR A 213 -6.34 -19.59 -17.54
N THR A 214 -5.59 -20.61 -18.00
CA THR A 214 -6.15 -21.90 -18.45
C THR A 214 -6.93 -22.58 -17.33
N ARG A 215 -6.41 -22.50 -16.10
CA ARG A 215 -7.18 -22.75 -14.89
C ARG A 215 -7.62 -21.41 -14.33
N GLY A 216 -8.92 -21.13 -14.35
CA GLY A 216 -9.49 -19.90 -13.82
C GLY A 216 -9.15 -19.70 -12.34
N ASP A 217 -8.91 -18.44 -11.96
CA ASP A 217 -8.67 -18.07 -10.57
C ASP A 217 -9.88 -18.31 -9.67
N ASP A 218 -11.09 -18.41 -10.23
CA ASP A 218 -12.34 -18.59 -9.48
C ASP A 218 -12.37 -17.64 -8.26
N TYR A 219 -11.94 -16.41 -8.50
CA TYR A 219 -11.86 -15.41 -7.43
C TYR A 219 -13.24 -14.94 -7.05
N ASN A 220 -13.64 -15.26 -5.83
CA ASN A 220 -14.90 -14.85 -5.24
C ASN A 220 -14.64 -13.89 -4.10
N LYS A 221 -15.27 -12.71 -4.12
CA LYS A 221 -15.08 -11.66 -3.13
C LYS A 221 -16.40 -11.10 -2.62
N LEU A 222 -16.49 -10.93 -1.30
CA LEU A 222 -17.57 -10.20 -0.63
C LEU A 222 -16.97 -9.09 0.23
N ASN A 223 -17.49 -7.88 0.09
CA ASN A 223 -17.14 -6.72 0.91
C ASN A 223 -18.38 -6.08 1.50
N ALA A 224 -18.27 -5.61 2.75
CA ALA A 224 -19.26 -4.80 3.42
C ALA A 224 -18.61 -3.65 4.18
N VAL A 225 -19.22 -2.47 4.12
CA VAL A 225 -18.85 -1.29 4.91
C VAL A 225 -20.11 -0.71 5.53
N LEU A 226 -20.04 -0.43 6.83
CA LEU A 226 -21.06 0.29 7.57
C LEU A 226 -20.37 1.42 8.35
N ARG A 227 -20.78 2.68 8.13
CA ARG A 227 -20.22 3.84 8.80
C ARG A 227 -21.32 4.72 9.34
N TYR A 228 -21.22 5.05 10.61
CA TYR A 228 -21.95 6.17 11.19
C TYR A 228 -21.01 7.37 11.30
N SER A 229 -21.47 8.55 10.90
CA SER A 229 -20.72 9.81 11.04
C SER A 229 -21.63 10.93 11.51
N ARG A 230 -21.08 11.82 12.36
CA ARG A 230 -21.73 13.02 12.83
C ARG A 230 -20.77 14.19 12.80
N GLY A 231 -21.22 15.33 12.32
CA GLY A 231 -20.35 16.45 12.01
C GLY A 231 -19.51 16.16 10.78
N TYR A 232 -18.99 17.16 10.14
CA TYR A 232 -18.20 17.01 8.93
C TYR A 232 -17.00 17.95 8.96
N ALA A 233 -16.00 17.63 8.14
CA ALA A 233 -14.78 18.38 7.98
C ALA A 233 -13.98 18.53 9.29
N ASN A 234 -14.25 19.55 10.08
CA ASN A 234 -13.37 19.97 11.17
C ASN A 234 -13.87 19.60 12.57
N ASN A 235 -15.17 19.34 12.71
CA ASN A 235 -15.78 19.03 14.01
C ASN A 235 -16.74 17.85 13.89
N GLY A 236 -16.31 16.67 14.32
CA GLY A 236 -17.15 15.50 14.26
C GLY A 236 -16.43 14.20 14.55
N PHE A 237 -17.16 13.11 14.37
CA PHE A 237 -16.63 11.76 14.53
C PHE A 237 -17.26 10.79 13.52
N ASN A 238 -16.58 9.70 13.29
CA ASN A 238 -17.14 8.54 12.61
C ASN A 238 -16.76 7.24 13.33
N ILE A 239 -17.60 6.24 13.14
CA ILE A 239 -17.33 4.85 13.53
C ILE A 239 -17.59 4.01 12.29
N THR A 240 -16.64 3.15 11.92
CA THR A 240 -16.69 2.34 10.70
C THR A 240 -16.43 0.89 11.00
N ALA A 241 -17.31 0.03 10.57
CA ALA A 241 -17.12 -1.43 10.52
C ALA A 241 -16.92 -1.86 9.07
N MET A 242 -15.93 -2.71 8.80
CA MET A 242 -15.67 -3.30 7.50
C MET A 242 -15.53 -4.82 7.61
N ALA A 243 -16.01 -5.53 6.60
CA ALA A 243 -15.87 -6.97 6.46
C ALA A 243 -15.47 -7.31 5.02
N TYR A 244 -14.49 -8.17 4.87
CA TYR A 244 -13.99 -8.70 3.61
C TYR A 244 -13.76 -10.19 3.73
N SER A 245 -14.16 -10.91 2.68
CA SER A 245 -13.91 -12.34 2.53
C SER A 245 -13.65 -12.64 1.07
N ALA A 246 -12.61 -13.42 0.79
CA ALA A 246 -12.33 -13.91 -0.56
C ALA A 246 -11.70 -15.29 -0.53
N ASP A 247 -11.90 -16.05 -1.62
CA ASP A 247 -11.21 -17.28 -1.94
C ASP A 247 -10.87 -17.30 -3.44
N TRP A 248 -9.75 -17.97 -3.78
CA TRP A 248 -9.24 -18.03 -5.15
C TRP A 248 -8.33 -19.23 -5.40
N ASN A 249 -8.22 -19.60 -6.67
CA ASN A 249 -7.09 -20.36 -7.19
C ASN A 249 -6.04 -19.38 -7.70
N ALA A 250 -4.81 -19.86 -7.89
CA ALA A 250 -3.73 -19.04 -8.43
C ALA A 250 -2.91 -19.82 -9.45
N THR A 251 -2.31 -19.07 -10.35
CA THR A 251 -1.15 -19.49 -11.11
C THR A 251 0.01 -18.63 -10.66
N ASP A 252 0.98 -19.21 -9.98
CA ASP A 252 2.23 -18.51 -9.67
C ASP A 252 3.06 -18.30 -10.94
N GLN A 253 4.19 -17.63 -10.85
CA GLN A 253 5.07 -17.41 -11.99
C GLN A 253 5.56 -18.73 -12.57
N ILE A 254 5.75 -18.78 -13.90
CA ILE A 254 6.23 -19.97 -14.63
C ILE A 254 7.56 -19.71 -15.30
N PRO A 255 8.45 -20.73 -15.47
CA PRO A 255 9.77 -20.57 -16.07
C PRO A 255 9.65 -20.37 -17.57
N LEU A 256 10.43 -19.45 -18.09
CA LEU A 256 10.41 -19.08 -19.51
C LEU A 256 10.75 -20.26 -20.41
N ARG A 257 11.67 -21.15 -19.98
CA ARG A 257 12.06 -22.36 -20.71
C ARG A 257 10.89 -23.30 -21.00
N ALA A 258 9.96 -23.44 -20.02
CA ALA A 258 8.79 -24.30 -20.22
C ALA A 258 7.87 -23.79 -21.35
N VAL A 259 7.71 -22.48 -21.46
CA VAL A 259 6.93 -21.87 -22.54
C VAL A 259 7.68 -21.94 -23.88
N GLN A 260 8.99 -21.72 -23.90
CA GLN A 260 9.80 -21.79 -25.10
C GLN A 260 9.90 -23.23 -25.68
N GLN A 261 9.90 -24.24 -24.82
CA GLN A 261 9.87 -25.64 -25.21
C GLN A 261 8.48 -26.16 -25.60
N GLY A 262 7.45 -25.34 -25.44
CA GLY A 262 6.06 -25.71 -25.71
C GLY A 262 5.45 -26.68 -24.70
N LEU A 263 6.05 -26.82 -23.52
CA LEU A 263 5.54 -27.65 -22.42
C LEU A 263 4.33 -26.98 -21.73
N LEU A 264 4.33 -25.65 -21.69
CA LEU A 264 3.27 -24.84 -21.12
C LEU A 264 2.84 -23.73 -22.08
N GLY A 265 1.56 -23.39 -22.06
CA GLY A 265 1.05 -22.14 -22.57
C GLY A 265 1.41 -20.98 -21.63
N ARG A 266 1.34 -19.75 -22.15
CA ARG A 266 1.69 -18.53 -21.39
C ARG A 266 0.81 -18.29 -20.16
N TYR A 267 -0.42 -18.78 -20.16
CA TYR A 267 -1.41 -18.64 -19.10
C TYR A 267 -1.67 -19.93 -18.36
N ASP A 268 -0.78 -20.92 -18.50
CA ASP A 268 -0.84 -22.18 -17.73
C ASP A 268 -0.16 -22.01 -16.37
N GLY A 269 -0.53 -22.86 -15.42
CA GLY A 269 0.14 -23.04 -14.14
C GLY A 269 0.85 -24.39 -14.09
N ILE A 270 1.85 -24.51 -13.20
CA ILE A 270 2.51 -25.79 -12.94
C ILE A 270 1.79 -26.55 -11.83
N ASP A 271 1.52 -25.88 -10.72
CA ASP A 271 0.74 -26.43 -9.62
C ASP A 271 -0.69 -25.90 -9.65
N ASN A 272 -1.61 -26.75 -10.07
CA ASN A 272 -3.02 -26.38 -10.15
C ASN A 272 -3.71 -26.31 -8.78
N SER A 273 -3.04 -26.57 -7.69
CA SER A 273 -3.57 -26.45 -6.36
C SER A 273 -3.16 -25.19 -5.61
N ASP A 274 -2.37 -24.29 -6.24
CA ASP A 274 -2.04 -22.99 -5.67
C ASP A 274 -3.28 -22.10 -5.54
N GLY A 275 -3.22 -21.11 -4.64
CA GLY A 275 -4.31 -20.19 -4.37
C GLY A 275 -4.42 -19.84 -2.89
N GLY A 276 -5.59 -19.36 -2.46
CA GLY A 276 -5.73 -18.98 -1.06
C GLY A 276 -7.14 -18.58 -0.64
N LYS A 277 -7.21 -18.16 0.62
CA LYS A 277 -8.39 -17.56 1.25
C LYS A 277 -7.94 -16.42 2.13
N ALA A 278 -8.69 -15.32 2.12
CA ALA A 278 -8.43 -14.18 2.97
C ALA A 278 -9.70 -13.65 3.62
N HIS A 279 -9.59 -13.24 4.88
CA HIS A 279 -10.67 -12.58 5.62
C HIS A 279 -10.10 -11.37 6.35
N ARG A 280 -10.85 -10.25 6.35
CA ARG A 280 -10.51 -9.07 7.13
C ARG A 280 -11.77 -8.48 7.74
N TYR A 281 -11.73 -8.28 9.05
CA TYR A 281 -12.77 -7.59 9.81
C TYR A 281 -12.12 -6.43 10.53
N SER A 282 -12.73 -5.25 10.49
CA SER A 282 -12.20 -4.11 11.22
C SER A 282 -13.31 -3.25 11.82
N LEU A 283 -13.00 -2.68 12.98
CA LEU A 283 -13.77 -1.64 13.62
C LEU A 283 -12.82 -0.46 13.87
N SER A 284 -13.19 0.71 13.41
CA SER A 284 -12.42 1.93 13.63
C SER A 284 -13.32 3.10 14.02
N GLY A 285 -12.74 4.05 14.75
CA GLY A 285 -13.37 5.30 15.08
C GLY A 285 -12.39 6.45 14.92
N ALA A 286 -12.86 7.57 14.41
CA ALA A 286 -12.09 8.80 14.33
C ALA A 286 -12.91 9.96 14.86
N TRP A 287 -12.29 10.79 15.67
CA TRP A 287 -12.83 12.04 16.18
C TRP A 287 -11.88 13.17 15.85
N GLN A 288 -12.43 14.31 15.48
CA GLN A 288 -11.65 15.52 15.24
C GLN A 288 -12.40 16.76 15.71
N ARG A 289 -11.66 17.75 16.16
CA ARG A 289 -12.18 19.05 16.57
C ARG A 289 -11.18 20.14 16.22
N SER A 290 -11.65 21.17 15.54
CA SER A 290 -10.89 22.40 15.28
C SER A 290 -11.54 23.56 16.00
N GLY A 291 -10.74 24.33 16.71
CA GLY A 291 -11.07 25.62 17.27
C GLY A 291 -10.37 26.74 16.51
N GLU A 292 -10.38 27.94 17.07
CA GLU A 292 -9.74 29.12 16.48
C GLU A 292 -8.22 28.95 16.39
N ASP A 293 -7.58 28.52 17.50
CA ASP A 293 -6.13 28.37 17.61
C ASP A 293 -5.67 26.91 17.80
N THR A 294 -6.57 25.95 17.84
CA THR A 294 -6.20 24.55 18.10
C THR A 294 -6.98 23.58 17.23
N ALA A 295 -6.33 22.45 16.90
CA ALA A 295 -6.98 21.33 16.28
C ALA A 295 -6.55 20.01 16.93
N ALA A 296 -7.50 19.13 17.22
CA ALA A 296 -7.24 17.82 17.79
C ALA A 296 -7.86 16.73 16.92
N LYS A 297 -7.15 15.61 16.79
CA LYS A 297 -7.62 14.41 16.11
C LYS A 297 -7.23 13.18 16.93
N VAL A 298 -8.17 12.25 17.05
CA VAL A 298 -7.92 10.92 17.64
C VAL A 298 -8.58 9.90 16.75
N SER A 299 -7.86 8.83 16.44
CA SER A 299 -8.40 7.64 15.80
C SER A 299 -7.95 6.39 16.54
N ALA A 300 -8.83 5.38 16.56
CA ALA A 300 -8.54 4.09 17.15
C ALA A 300 -9.09 2.99 16.22
N TYR A 301 -8.44 1.82 16.25
CA TYR A 301 -8.83 0.72 15.39
C TYR A 301 -8.56 -0.65 16.03
N LEU A 302 -9.37 -1.62 15.59
CA LEU A 302 -9.19 -3.04 15.85
C LEU A 302 -9.38 -3.76 14.50
N ILE A 303 -8.40 -4.57 14.11
CA ILE A 303 -8.37 -5.26 12.83
C ILE A 303 -8.07 -6.74 13.09
N ALA A 304 -8.89 -7.64 12.58
CA ALA A 304 -8.65 -9.07 12.56
C ALA A 304 -8.44 -9.51 11.11
N ASN A 305 -7.26 -10.08 10.81
CA ASN A 305 -6.93 -10.62 9.50
C ASN A 305 -6.66 -12.13 9.60
N GLN A 306 -7.02 -12.83 8.55
CA GLN A 306 -6.68 -14.22 8.33
C GLN A 306 -6.32 -14.41 6.85
N LEU A 307 -5.20 -15.10 6.60
CA LEU A 307 -4.78 -15.55 5.28
C LEU A 307 -4.41 -17.03 5.36
N GLU A 308 -4.79 -17.78 4.34
CA GLU A 308 -4.26 -19.11 4.03
C GLU A 308 -3.79 -19.06 2.59
N LEU A 309 -2.48 -19.09 2.36
CA LEU A 309 -1.87 -19.01 1.04
C LEU A 309 -1.16 -20.30 0.72
N TYR A 310 -1.36 -20.83 -0.48
CA TYR A 310 -0.69 -22.00 -1.03
C TYR A 310 0.05 -21.58 -2.28
N SER A 311 1.37 -21.87 -2.33
CA SER A 311 2.26 -21.48 -3.43
C SER A 311 3.27 -22.58 -3.71
N ASN A 312 3.75 -22.62 -4.96
CA ASN A 312 4.80 -23.52 -5.41
C ASN A 312 5.70 -22.81 -6.43
N PHE A 313 6.85 -22.29 -6.00
CA PHE A 313 7.74 -21.51 -6.86
C PHE A 313 8.87 -22.34 -7.49
N THR A 314 9.33 -23.40 -6.82
CA THR A 314 10.45 -24.25 -7.23
C THR A 314 10.02 -25.55 -7.90
N TYR A 315 8.73 -25.83 -7.84
CA TYR A 315 7.97 -26.93 -8.45
C TYR A 315 8.33 -28.32 -7.92
N PHE A 316 9.44 -28.91 -8.36
CA PHE A 316 9.91 -30.25 -8.00
C PHE A 316 11.40 -30.26 -7.63
N MET A 317 11.93 -29.14 -7.13
CA MET A 317 13.34 -28.98 -6.82
C MET A 317 13.74 -29.80 -5.60
N ASP A 318 12.99 -29.67 -4.49
CA ASP A 318 13.23 -30.34 -3.21
C ASP A 318 12.52 -31.69 -3.14
N ASP A 319 11.28 -31.79 -3.60
CA ASP A 319 10.51 -33.03 -3.68
C ASP A 319 10.16 -33.38 -5.13
N PRO A 320 11.01 -34.21 -5.79
CA PRO A 320 10.81 -34.60 -7.20
C PRO A 320 9.55 -35.41 -7.47
N VAL A 321 8.89 -35.93 -6.44
CA VAL A 321 7.72 -36.81 -6.54
C VAL A 321 6.44 -36.05 -6.34
N ASN A 322 6.33 -35.33 -5.22
CA ASN A 322 5.08 -34.69 -4.79
C ASN A 322 5.03 -33.19 -5.14
N GLY A 323 6.18 -32.57 -5.37
CA GLY A 323 6.33 -31.13 -5.59
C GLY A 323 6.56 -30.35 -4.30
N ASP A 324 6.93 -29.08 -4.48
CA ASP A 324 7.42 -28.20 -3.40
C ASP A 324 6.34 -27.28 -2.85
N GLN A 325 5.05 -27.63 -3.00
CA GLN A 325 3.99 -26.78 -2.50
C GLN A 325 4.09 -26.56 -0.99
N PHE A 326 3.87 -25.35 -0.56
CA PHE A 326 3.80 -24.97 0.84
C PHE A 326 2.56 -24.12 1.15
N ALA A 327 2.18 -24.12 2.43
CA ALA A 327 1.13 -23.28 2.98
C ALA A 327 1.71 -22.23 3.91
N GLN A 328 1.21 -20.99 3.81
CA GLN A 328 1.56 -19.85 4.64
C GLN A 328 0.30 -19.30 5.34
N PRO A 329 -0.17 -19.94 6.44
CA PRO A 329 -1.25 -19.37 7.23
C PRO A 329 -0.75 -18.20 8.07
N ASP A 330 -1.54 -17.11 8.05
CA ASP A 330 -1.36 -15.93 8.89
C ASP A 330 -2.69 -15.61 9.58
N ARG A 331 -2.67 -15.40 10.89
CA ARG A 331 -3.82 -14.99 11.68
C ARG A 331 -3.39 -13.93 12.66
N ARG A 332 -4.04 -12.77 12.63
CA ARG A 332 -3.66 -11.68 13.50
C ARG A 332 -4.80 -10.81 13.97
N VAL A 333 -4.55 -10.18 15.12
CA VAL A 333 -5.33 -9.07 15.62
C VAL A 333 -4.39 -7.89 15.80
N THR A 334 -4.67 -6.80 15.08
CA THR A 334 -3.94 -5.52 15.18
C THR A 334 -4.84 -4.49 15.83
N SER A 335 -4.35 -3.79 16.84
CA SER A 335 -5.06 -2.68 17.49
C SER A 335 -4.14 -1.47 17.61
N GLY A 336 -4.72 -0.27 17.60
CA GLY A 336 -3.92 0.93 17.77
C GLY A 336 -4.72 2.20 17.97
N VAL A 337 -3.97 3.23 18.31
CA VAL A 337 -4.46 4.59 18.52
C VAL A 337 -3.48 5.56 17.85
N ASP A 338 -4.02 6.54 17.14
CA ASP A 338 -3.29 7.69 16.61
C ASP A 338 -3.97 8.95 17.14
N ALA A 339 -3.23 9.79 17.86
CA ALA A 339 -3.74 11.02 18.44
C ALA A 339 -2.79 12.17 18.13
N SER A 340 -3.34 13.32 17.76
CA SER A 340 -2.55 14.53 17.52
C SER A 340 -3.28 15.77 18.01
N HIS A 341 -2.49 16.75 18.43
CA HIS A 341 -2.97 18.07 18.79
C HIS A 341 -2.08 19.14 18.16
N ALA A 342 -2.69 20.09 17.49
CA ALA A 342 -2.02 21.21 16.84
C ALA A 342 -2.40 22.53 17.53
N TRP A 343 -1.41 23.39 17.70
CA TRP A 343 -1.56 24.75 18.23
C TRP A 343 -1.11 25.76 17.16
N HIS A 344 -1.93 26.75 16.91
CA HIS A 344 -1.57 27.92 16.13
C HIS A 344 -1.06 29.03 17.05
N ALA A 345 0.05 29.63 16.70
CA ALA A 345 0.67 30.72 17.42
C ALA A 345 1.32 31.70 16.44
N HIS A 346 1.66 32.89 16.93
CA HIS A 346 2.43 33.89 16.19
C HIS A 346 3.80 34.05 16.83
N ILE A 347 4.85 34.03 16.04
CA ILE A 347 6.23 34.34 16.44
C ILE A 347 6.60 35.65 15.78
N GLY A 348 6.34 36.78 16.49
CA GLY A 348 6.37 38.10 15.86
C GLY A 348 5.29 38.21 14.77
N ALA A 349 5.70 38.48 13.52
CA ALA A 349 4.80 38.55 12.38
C ALA A 349 4.60 37.16 11.69
N ALA A 350 5.32 36.15 12.10
CA ALA A 350 5.23 34.81 11.49
C ALA A 350 4.08 34.00 12.09
N SER A 351 3.34 33.30 11.23
CA SER A 351 2.32 32.32 11.63
C SER A 351 2.97 30.94 11.80
N SER A 352 2.75 30.30 12.94
CA SER A 352 3.37 29.03 13.31
C SER A 352 2.32 28.04 13.79
N ILE A 353 2.40 26.80 13.30
CA ILE A 353 1.58 25.68 13.74
C ILE A 353 2.50 24.60 14.30
N THR A 354 2.32 24.28 15.57
CA THR A 354 3.04 23.19 16.25
C THR A 354 2.09 22.02 16.46
N THR A 355 2.44 20.85 15.99
CA THR A 355 1.66 19.62 16.15
C THR A 355 2.44 18.62 16.98
N ALA A 356 1.86 18.13 18.07
CA ALA A 356 2.37 16.97 18.82
C ALA A 356 1.45 15.77 18.57
N GLY A 357 2.02 14.58 18.46
CA GLY A 357 1.24 13.37 18.26
C GLY A 357 1.81 12.13 18.94
N LEU A 358 0.92 11.17 19.12
CA LEU A 358 1.17 9.85 19.70
C LEU A 358 0.58 8.79 18.77
N GLN A 359 1.35 7.74 18.49
CA GLN A 359 0.92 6.56 17.75
C GLN A 359 1.23 5.31 18.56
N LEU A 360 0.23 4.47 18.76
CA LEU A 360 0.36 3.19 19.45
C LEU A 360 -0.13 2.09 18.52
N GLN A 361 0.60 0.99 18.42
CA GLN A 361 0.15 -0.20 17.70
C GLN A 361 0.57 -1.45 18.45
N HIS A 362 -0.33 -2.42 18.48
CA HIS A 362 -0.11 -3.73 19.07
C HIS A 362 -0.65 -4.81 18.12
N ASP A 363 0.21 -5.76 17.80
CA ASP A 363 -0.07 -6.90 16.94
C ASP A 363 0.09 -8.21 17.73
N ASN A 364 -0.90 -9.09 17.61
CA ASN A 364 -0.87 -10.46 18.12
C ASN A 364 -1.06 -11.40 16.93
N ILE A 365 -0.03 -12.17 16.59
CA ILE A 365 0.12 -12.83 15.31
C ILE A 365 0.42 -14.31 15.50
N PHE A 366 -0.18 -15.15 14.66
CA PHE A 366 0.25 -16.50 14.37
C PHE A 366 0.71 -16.57 12.92
N ASN A 367 1.97 -16.95 12.68
CA ASN A 367 2.53 -17.20 11.35
C ASN A 367 2.99 -18.65 11.25
N GLY A 368 2.72 -19.28 10.10
CA GLY A 368 3.15 -20.65 9.84
C GLY A 368 3.71 -20.83 8.43
N LEU A 369 4.61 -21.79 8.28
CA LEU A 369 5.10 -22.33 7.01
C LEU A 369 5.05 -23.86 7.11
N TYR A 370 4.32 -24.50 6.19
CA TYR A 370 4.08 -25.94 6.19
C TYR A 370 4.27 -26.51 4.78
N LYS A 371 4.95 -27.62 4.63
CA LYS A 371 4.94 -28.38 3.38
C LYS A 371 3.55 -28.97 3.13
N THR A 372 3.05 -28.85 1.91
CA THR A 372 1.74 -29.35 1.49
C THR A 372 1.81 -30.06 0.15
N VAL A 373 0.83 -30.92 -0.09
CA VAL A 373 0.56 -31.54 -1.39
C VAL A 373 -0.93 -31.36 -1.69
N ALA A 374 -1.25 -30.69 -2.78
CA ALA A 374 -2.62 -30.40 -3.16
C ALA A 374 -3.45 -29.75 -2.00
N ARG A 375 -2.87 -28.76 -1.34
CA ARG A 375 -3.40 -28.04 -0.15
C ARG A 375 -3.57 -28.91 1.10
N ARG A 376 -3.01 -30.10 1.14
CA ARG A 376 -3.06 -30.99 2.31
C ARG A 376 -1.69 -31.07 2.96
N ALA A 377 -1.64 -30.91 4.27
CA ALA A 377 -0.41 -31.04 5.02
C ALA A 377 0.20 -32.43 4.85
N VAL A 378 1.51 -32.47 4.65
CA VAL A 378 2.27 -33.71 4.60
C VAL A 378 2.39 -34.31 6.00
N HIS A 379 2.22 -35.62 6.17
CA HIS A 379 2.38 -36.29 7.46
C HIS A 379 3.82 -36.79 7.66
N PRO A 380 4.37 -36.67 8.90
CA PRO A 380 3.80 -36.00 10.07
C PRO A 380 3.70 -34.51 9.89
N VAL A 381 2.64 -33.89 10.41
CA VAL A 381 2.38 -32.44 10.33
C VAL A 381 3.41 -31.71 11.19
N ALA A 382 4.62 -31.54 10.67
CA ALA A 382 5.61 -30.66 11.26
C ALA A 382 5.66 -29.36 10.44
N ALA A 383 5.54 -28.23 11.12
CA ALA A 383 5.79 -26.95 10.48
C ALA A 383 7.28 -26.84 10.10
N THR A 384 7.58 -26.34 8.91
CA THR A 384 8.92 -25.84 8.61
C THR A 384 9.26 -24.72 9.58
N ARG A 385 8.29 -23.84 9.83
CA ARG A 385 8.36 -22.82 10.88
C ARG A 385 6.95 -22.41 11.31
N ALA A 386 6.69 -22.29 12.60
CA ALA A 386 5.41 -21.76 13.09
C ALA A 386 5.60 -21.03 14.42
N ASP A 387 5.26 -19.75 14.43
CA ASP A 387 5.51 -18.84 15.53
C ASP A 387 4.24 -18.11 15.98
N HIS A 388 4.17 -17.86 17.29
CA HIS A 388 3.34 -16.86 17.91
C HIS A 388 4.19 -15.61 18.14
N ILE A 389 3.77 -14.47 17.55
CA ILE A 389 4.51 -13.24 17.55
C ILE A 389 3.66 -12.15 18.21
N VAL A 390 4.27 -11.39 19.11
CA VAL A 390 3.68 -10.18 19.69
C VAL A 390 4.58 -9.01 19.41
N GLU A 391 4.05 -8.00 18.73
CA GLU A 391 4.74 -6.75 18.44
C GLU A 391 3.99 -5.57 19.07
N SER A 392 4.74 -4.66 19.67
CA SER A 392 4.19 -3.43 20.22
C SER A 392 5.09 -2.26 19.89
N SER A 393 4.47 -1.14 19.50
CA SER A 393 5.21 0.08 19.22
C SER A 393 4.54 1.31 19.83
N VAL A 394 5.39 2.30 20.14
CA VAL A 394 5.01 3.65 20.51
C VAL A 394 5.81 4.63 19.67
N GLY A 395 5.14 5.56 19.01
CA GLY A 395 5.73 6.68 18.30
C GLY A 395 5.24 8.00 18.89
N LEU A 396 6.16 8.88 19.20
CA LEU A 396 5.89 10.26 19.65
C LEU A 396 6.49 11.20 18.62
N TYR A 397 5.77 12.22 18.21
CA TYR A 397 6.33 13.22 17.29
C TYR A 397 5.93 14.64 17.66
N LEU A 398 6.80 15.56 17.29
CA LEU A 398 6.60 17.00 17.33
C LEU A 398 6.99 17.57 15.96
N GLU A 399 6.09 18.34 15.36
CA GLU A 399 6.32 19.01 14.08
C GLU A 399 5.91 20.46 14.19
N ASN A 400 6.76 21.38 13.74
CA ASN A 400 6.47 22.81 13.68
C ASN A 400 6.58 23.31 12.25
N SER A 401 5.49 23.84 11.74
CA SER A 401 5.44 24.54 10.43
C SER A 401 5.27 26.03 10.67
N THR A 402 6.27 26.81 10.27
CA THR A 402 6.29 28.26 10.44
C THR A 402 6.39 28.97 9.09
N ARG A 403 5.46 29.85 8.84
CA ARG A 403 5.48 30.80 7.70
C ARG A 403 6.13 32.11 8.15
N TRP A 404 7.44 32.23 7.87
CA TRP A 404 8.27 33.36 8.25
C TRP A 404 7.93 34.62 7.47
N SER A 405 7.54 34.45 6.22
CA SER A 405 7.14 35.51 5.30
C SER A 405 6.20 34.95 4.23
N PRO A 406 5.60 35.79 3.38
CA PRO A 406 4.86 35.28 2.23
C PRO A 406 5.65 34.37 1.28
N LEU A 407 7.00 34.42 1.35
CA LEU A 407 7.91 33.71 0.46
C LEU A 407 8.75 32.62 1.13
N LEU A 408 8.63 32.44 2.45
CA LEU A 408 9.42 31.42 3.17
C LEU A 408 8.56 30.69 4.19
N ARG A 409 8.46 29.37 4.04
CA ARG A 409 7.89 28.43 5.01
C ARG A 409 8.91 27.37 5.34
N THR A 410 9.00 26.99 6.62
CA THR A 410 9.81 25.86 7.07
C THR A 410 8.97 24.93 7.92
N THR A 411 9.21 23.61 7.79
CA THR A 411 8.61 22.59 8.63
C THR A 411 9.74 21.76 9.24
N ALA A 412 9.88 21.80 10.57
CA ALA A 412 10.86 21.01 11.31
C ALA A 412 10.14 19.97 12.14
N GLY A 413 10.58 18.73 12.07
CA GLY A 413 9.98 17.61 12.77
C GLY A 413 11.00 16.78 13.54
N LEU A 414 10.54 16.19 14.64
CA LEU A 414 11.28 15.21 15.42
C LEU A 414 10.34 14.10 15.83
N ARG A 415 10.71 12.85 15.56
CA ARG A 415 9.96 11.67 15.93
C ARG A 415 10.83 10.71 16.73
N ALA A 416 10.27 10.13 17.79
CA ALA A 416 10.90 9.08 18.60
C ALA A 416 10.00 7.84 18.58
N ASP A 417 10.58 6.72 18.21
CA ASP A 417 9.91 5.42 18.16
C ASP A 417 10.54 4.41 19.08
N GLY A 418 9.71 3.57 19.69
CA GLY A 418 10.14 2.45 20.51
C GLY A 418 9.36 1.19 20.14
N TYR A 419 10.05 0.08 19.94
CA TYR A 419 9.51 -1.20 19.51
C TYR A 419 9.89 -2.32 20.45
N ARG A 420 9.00 -3.28 20.58
CA ARG A 420 9.24 -4.54 21.30
C ARG A 420 8.67 -5.70 20.52
N PHE A 421 9.47 -6.75 20.38
CA PHE A 421 9.17 -8.00 19.70
C PHE A 421 9.28 -9.18 20.68
N ASP A 422 8.34 -10.12 20.63
CA ASP A 422 8.35 -11.40 21.41
C ASP A 422 7.93 -12.49 20.41
N VAL A 423 8.83 -13.42 20.12
CA VAL A 423 8.61 -14.53 19.17
C VAL A 423 8.73 -15.83 19.94
N ARG A 424 7.75 -16.73 19.76
CA ARG A 424 7.71 -18.03 20.43
C ARG A 424 7.26 -19.11 19.45
N PRO A 425 8.04 -20.20 19.28
CA PRO A 425 7.60 -21.31 18.45
C PRO A 425 6.32 -21.94 19.03
N THR A 426 5.38 -22.30 18.14
CA THR A 426 4.09 -22.89 18.56
C THR A 426 4.13 -24.41 18.73
N GLN A 427 5.20 -25.07 18.26
CA GLN A 427 5.43 -26.52 18.38
C GLN A 427 6.73 -26.79 19.13
N PRO A 428 6.77 -26.62 20.46
CA PRO A 428 7.97 -26.85 21.25
C PRO A 428 8.50 -28.29 21.11
N GLY A 429 9.82 -28.47 21.07
CA GLY A 429 10.46 -29.78 20.95
C GLY A 429 10.59 -30.31 19.51
N THR A 430 10.11 -29.59 18.50
CA THR A 430 10.41 -29.88 17.10
C THR A 430 11.80 -29.37 16.70
N ALA A 431 12.38 -29.91 15.63
CA ALA A 431 13.68 -29.42 15.10
C ALA A 431 13.61 -27.91 14.82
N SER A 432 12.54 -27.44 14.18
CA SER A 432 12.34 -26.02 13.92
C SER A 432 12.30 -25.15 15.18
N ALA A 433 11.68 -25.64 16.26
CA ALA A 433 11.62 -24.91 17.54
C ALA A 433 12.97 -24.92 18.29
N LEU A 434 13.84 -25.89 18.04
CA LEU A 434 15.21 -25.94 18.56
C LEU A 434 16.14 -24.98 17.80
N GLU A 435 15.94 -24.86 16.47
CA GLU A 435 16.66 -23.93 15.62
C GLU A 435 16.23 -22.48 15.85
N HIS A 436 14.95 -22.26 16.17
CA HIS A 436 14.36 -20.95 16.41
C HIS A 436 13.69 -20.88 17.80
N PRO A 437 14.48 -20.81 18.89
CA PRO A 437 13.94 -20.77 20.24
C PRO A 437 13.18 -19.46 20.51
N ALA A 438 12.37 -19.46 21.58
CA ALA A 438 11.69 -18.24 22.02
C ALA A 438 12.68 -17.11 22.29
N ALA A 439 12.44 -15.96 21.70
CA ALA A 439 13.36 -14.81 21.81
C ALA A 439 12.60 -13.47 21.82
N ARG A 440 13.28 -12.44 22.30
CA ARG A 440 12.75 -11.07 22.40
C ARG A 440 13.78 -10.07 21.91
N ALA A 441 13.30 -9.01 21.29
CA ALA A 441 14.10 -7.85 20.93
C ALA A 441 13.35 -6.55 21.26
N SER A 442 14.09 -5.48 21.40
CA SER A 442 13.54 -4.13 21.48
C SER A 442 14.52 -3.15 20.86
N ASP A 443 13.99 -2.09 20.25
CA ASP A 443 14.81 -1.05 19.65
C ASP A 443 14.14 0.32 19.79
N ARG A 444 14.95 1.38 19.63
CA ARG A 444 14.51 2.77 19.68
C ARG A 444 15.18 3.58 18.59
N LEU A 445 14.42 4.46 17.98
CA LEU A 445 14.91 5.30 16.89
C LEU A 445 14.47 6.74 17.09
N LEU A 446 15.36 7.69 16.74
CA LEU A 446 15.06 9.11 16.64
C LEU A 446 15.17 9.53 15.18
N SER A 447 14.11 10.17 14.67
CA SER A 447 13.97 10.55 13.26
C SER A 447 13.70 12.06 13.13
N PRO A 448 14.73 12.90 12.89
CA PRO A 448 14.58 14.30 12.55
C PRO A 448 14.19 14.49 11.08
N SER A 449 13.45 15.57 10.80
CA SER A 449 13.10 16.02 9.46
C SER A 449 13.11 17.55 9.38
N LEU A 450 13.43 18.07 8.19
CA LEU A 450 13.40 19.49 7.88
C LEU A 450 12.97 19.70 6.43
N SER A 451 12.01 20.57 6.24
CA SER A 451 11.54 21.04 4.94
C SER A 451 11.62 22.58 4.88
N ALA A 452 12.08 23.11 3.77
CA ALA A 452 12.08 24.53 3.48
C ALA A 452 11.44 24.78 2.12
N VAL A 453 10.49 25.70 2.08
CA VAL A 453 9.74 26.07 0.88
C VAL A 453 9.92 27.56 0.61
N PHE A 454 10.42 27.86 -0.58
CA PHE A 454 10.67 29.22 -1.05
C PHE A 454 9.70 29.58 -2.18
N GLY A 455 8.98 30.66 -2.03
CA GLY A 455 7.94 31.10 -2.95
C GLY A 455 6.58 31.26 -2.28
N PRO A 456 5.49 31.48 -3.07
CA PRO A 456 5.47 31.41 -4.54
C PRO A 456 5.97 32.67 -5.25
N TRP A 457 6.89 32.50 -6.18
CA TRP A 457 7.23 33.51 -7.18
C TRP A 457 6.54 33.15 -8.51
N ALA A 458 5.70 34.03 -9.04
CA ALA A 458 4.94 33.74 -10.26
C ALA A 458 4.24 32.34 -10.20
N ARG A 459 3.62 32.03 -9.07
CA ARG A 459 2.95 30.72 -8.80
C ARG A 459 3.91 29.52 -8.87
N THR A 460 5.16 29.72 -8.47
CA THR A 460 6.19 28.67 -8.43
C THR A 460 6.85 28.63 -7.06
N GLU A 461 6.96 27.47 -6.47
CA GLU A 461 7.64 27.18 -5.21
C GLU A 461 8.84 26.26 -5.43
N LEU A 462 9.93 26.52 -4.71
CA LEU A 462 11.11 25.66 -4.61
C LEU A 462 11.11 24.96 -3.26
N TYR A 463 11.49 23.70 -3.25
CA TYR A 463 11.47 22.82 -2.08
C TYR A 463 12.86 22.26 -1.81
N ALA A 464 13.26 22.27 -0.56
CA ALA A 464 14.47 21.58 -0.08
C ALA A 464 14.10 20.77 1.17
N ASN A 465 14.27 19.46 1.10
CA ASN A 465 13.85 18.53 2.14
C ASN A 465 15.02 17.63 2.57
N ALA A 466 15.11 17.36 3.86
CA ALA A 466 16.00 16.36 4.42
C ALA A 466 15.29 15.69 5.59
N GLY A 467 15.44 14.37 5.74
CA GLY A 467 14.79 13.66 6.83
C GLY A 467 15.30 12.24 6.98
N THR A 468 14.94 11.66 8.12
CA THR A 468 15.17 10.26 8.39
C THR A 468 13.85 9.53 8.61
N GLY A 469 13.78 8.31 8.13
CA GLY A 469 12.67 7.40 8.32
C GLY A 469 13.20 6.02 8.69
N PHE A 470 12.31 5.04 8.73
CA PHE A 470 12.68 3.68 9.04
C PHE A 470 11.59 2.70 8.58
N HIS A 471 11.97 1.43 8.53
CA HIS A 471 11.03 0.31 8.61
C HIS A 471 11.39 -0.62 9.77
N SER A 472 10.38 -1.25 10.37
CA SER A 472 10.57 -2.36 11.29
C SER A 472 10.81 -3.64 10.51
N ASN A 473 11.80 -4.44 10.92
CA ASN A 473 12.01 -5.77 10.36
C ASN A 473 10.98 -6.76 10.89
N ASP A 474 10.77 -7.86 10.15
CA ASP A 474 9.98 -8.99 10.66
C ASP A 474 10.56 -9.46 11.99
N ALA A 475 9.68 -9.66 12.97
CA ALA A 475 10.09 -10.01 14.34
C ALA A 475 10.98 -11.25 14.38
N ARG A 476 10.74 -12.24 13.49
CA ARG A 476 11.51 -13.49 13.43
C ARG A 476 12.97 -13.27 13.02
N GLY A 477 13.23 -12.26 12.18
CA GLY A 477 14.57 -11.80 11.86
C GLY A 477 15.16 -10.89 12.92
N ALA A 478 14.33 -10.01 13.48
CA ALA A 478 14.76 -9.02 14.50
C ALA A 478 15.23 -9.66 15.80
N VAL A 479 14.65 -10.81 16.23
CA VAL A 479 15.05 -11.47 17.48
C VAL A 479 16.31 -12.33 17.35
N GLY A 480 16.74 -12.67 16.14
CA GLY A 480 17.97 -13.47 15.89
C GLY A 480 17.91 -14.90 16.44
N THR A 481 19.01 -15.63 16.31
CA THR A 481 19.15 -17.03 16.78
C THR A 481 19.75 -17.16 18.16
N GLY A 482 19.69 -16.16 19.04
CA GLY A 482 20.38 -16.28 20.32
C GLY A 482 20.08 -15.26 21.40
N GLY A 483 19.07 -14.43 21.26
CA GLY A 483 18.54 -13.62 22.38
C GLY A 483 19.42 -12.49 22.90
N THR A 484 20.59 -12.24 22.34
CA THR A 484 21.50 -11.13 22.70
C THR A 484 21.65 -10.16 21.54
N MET A 485 21.33 -8.92 21.79
CA MET A 485 21.48 -7.83 20.84
C MET A 485 22.93 -7.50 20.57
N GLY A 486 23.44 -7.87 19.40
CA GLY A 486 24.75 -7.44 18.93
C GLY A 486 25.02 -7.98 17.54
N ALA A 487 25.56 -7.17 16.66
CA ALA A 487 25.98 -7.56 15.32
C ALA A 487 27.00 -8.73 15.28
N ALA A 488 27.47 -9.18 16.44
CA ALA A 488 28.37 -10.31 16.59
C ALA A 488 27.66 -11.67 16.64
N ASP A 489 26.33 -11.71 16.90
CA ASP A 489 25.60 -12.96 17.17
C ASP A 489 24.53 -13.28 16.12
N GLY A 490 24.59 -12.69 14.91
CA GLY A 490 23.68 -13.01 13.80
C GLY A 490 22.26 -12.42 13.89
N GLY A 491 21.97 -11.59 14.89
CA GLY A 491 20.72 -10.82 14.96
C GLY A 491 20.78 -9.57 14.10
N HIS A 492 19.68 -9.23 13.44
CA HIS A 492 19.57 -8.05 12.60
C HIS A 492 18.92 -6.90 13.35
N ALA A 493 19.26 -5.65 12.98
CA ALA A 493 18.67 -4.46 13.58
C ALA A 493 17.13 -4.52 13.49
N PRO A 494 16.38 -4.46 14.62
CA PRO A 494 14.93 -4.50 14.59
C PRO A 494 14.30 -3.34 13.81
N LEU A 495 14.96 -2.16 13.79
CA LEU A 495 14.56 -0.98 13.05
C LEU A 495 15.68 -0.57 12.09
N VAL A 496 15.37 -0.55 10.79
CA VAL A 496 16.31 -0.13 9.74
C VAL A 496 16.10 1.32 9.41
N ARG A 497 17.14 2.13 9.60
CA ARG A 497 17.10 3.56 9.30
C ARG A 497 17.26 3.83 7.83
N SER A 498 16.49 4.81 7.36
CA SER A 498 16.66 5.48 6.06
C SER A 498 16.97 6.96 6.22
N ARG A 499 17.67 7.55 5.25
CA ARG A 499 17.97 8.98 5.16
C ARG A 499 17.61 9.48 3.78
N GLY A 500 16.82 10.53 3.71
CA GLY A 500 16.36 11.13 2.48
C GLY A 500 16.77 12.59 2.34
N MET A 501 17.06 13.00 1.11
CA MET A 501 17.24 14.40 0.72
C MET A 501 16.52 14.59 -0.62
N GLU A 502 15.86 15.74 -0.78
CA GLU A 502 15.13 16.07 -2.00
C GLU A 502 15.23 17.57 -2.28
N LEU A 503 15.42 17.90 -3.57
CA LEU A 503 15.21 19.22 -4.10
C LEU A 503 14.09 19.15 -5.13
N GLY A 504 13.18 20.12 -5.08
CA GLY A 504 12.04 20.08 -5.98
C GLY A 504 11.53 21.45 -6.38
N VAL A 505 10.72 21.45 -7.42
CA VAL A 505 9.99 22.63 -7.88
C VAL A 505 8.55 22.24 -8.17
N ARG A 506 7.63 23.09 -7.78
CA ARG A 506 6.22 23.00 -8.14
C ARG A 506 5.79 24.33 -8.75
N SER A 507 5.11 24.27 -9.90
CA SER A 507 4.71 25.43 -10.64
C SER A 507 3.30 25.31 -11.20
N GLU A 508 2.55 26.41 -11.09
CA GLU A 508 1.24 26.61 -11.72
C GLU A 508 1.26 27.92 -12.55
N TRP A 509 2.40 28.23 -13.17
CA TRP A 509 2.62 29.47 -13.91
C TRP A 509 1.70 29.62 -15.13
N LEU A 510 1.31 28.49 -15.76
CA LEU A 510 0.26 28.47 -16.76
C LEU A 510 -1.10 28.15 -16.10
N PRO A 511 -2.18 28.82 -16.52
CA PRO A 511 -3.52 28.49 -16.03
C PRO A 511 -3.86 27.03 -16.27
N ARG A 512 -4.37 26.37 -15.22
CA ARG A 512 -4.80 24.96 -15.26
C ARG A 512 -3.70 23.93 -15.54
N LEU A 513 -2.43 24.32 -15.50
CA LEU A 513 -1.29 23.42 -15.54
C LEU A 513 -0.64 23.38 -14.16
N GLN A 514 -0.51 22.19 -13.59
CA GLN A 514 0.25 21.92 -12.38
C GLN A 514 1.43 21.04 -12.78
N THR A 515 2.64 21.53 -12.55
CA THR A 515 3.87 20.78 -12.82
C THR A 515 4.64 20.59 -11.51
N SER A 516 5.17 19.42 -11.28
CA SER A 516 6.16 19.17 -10.24
C SER A 516 7.34 18.40 -10.79
N LEU A 517 8.53 18.78 -10.33
CA LEU A 517 9.78 18.09 -10.60
C LEU A 517 10.50 17.91 -9.26
N SER A 518 10.99 16.74 -8.98
CA SER A 518 11.86 16.47 -7.83
C SER A 518 13.07 15.63 -8.23
N VAL A 519 14.18 15.88 -7.57
CA VAL A 519 15.37 15.04 -7.59
C VAL A 519 15.68 14.65 -6.16
N TYR A 520 15.95 13.36 -5.93
CA TYR A 520 16.10 12.84 -4.59
C TYR A 520 17.28 11.89 -4.47
N ARG A 521 17.72 11.72 -3.22
CA ARG A 521 18.61 10.68 -2.76
C ARG A 521 18.01 10.02 -1.52
N LEU A 522 18.03 8.68 -1.49
CA LEU A 522 17.64 7.85 -0.36
C LEU A 522 18.77 6.88 -0.04
N ASP A 523 19.23 6.87 1.20
CA ASP A 523 20.20 5.92 1.74
C ASP A 523 19.50 5.03 2.77
N PHE A 524 19.73 3.72 2.69
CA PHE A 524 19.28 2.72 3.64
C PHE A 524 20.45 2.07 4.33
N ASP A 525 20.30 1.78 5.61
CA ASP A 525 21.34 1.11 6.39
C ASP A 525 21.36 -0.41 6.16
N SER A 526 20.26 -1.00 5.62
CA SER A 526 20.16 -2.40 5.22
C SER A 526 19.03 -2.61 4.21
N GLU A 527 19.17 -3.59 3.30
CA GLU A 527 18.10 -4.12 2.43
C GLU A 527 17.60 -5.49 2.94
N LEU A 528 17.69 -5.72 4.23
CA LEU A 528 17.23 -6.94 4.84
C LEU A 528 15.75 -7.18 4.54
N SER A 529 15.42 -8.41 4.16
CA SER A 529 14.04 -8.84 3.95
C SER A 529 13.77 -10.19 4.59
N TYR A 530 12.54 -10.41 5.03
CA TYR A 530 12.08 -11.73 5.43
C TYR A 530 11.53 -12.46 4.22
N VAL A 531 12.14 -13.61 3.89
CA VAL A 531 11.74 -14.48 2.79
C VAL A 531 10.76 -15.51 3.35
N GLY A 532 9.47 -15.29 3.12
CA GLY A 532 8.40 -16.12 3.67
C GLY A 532 8.47 -17.57 3.20
N ASP A 533 8.93 -17.79 1.97
CA ASP A 533 9.04 -19.12 1.34
C ASP A 533 10.14 -19.98 1.99
N ALA A 534 11.22 -19.34 2.43
CA ALA A 534 12.32 -19.99 3.15
C ALA A 534 12.08 -20.03 4.67
N GLY A 535 11.12 -19.23 5.18
CA GLY A 535 10.91 -19.06 6.63
C GLY A 535 12.08 -18.39 7.34
N ALA A 536 12.93 -17.68 6.59
CA ALA A 536 14.21 -17.12 7.04
C ALA A 536 14.34 -15.65 6.65
N THR A 537 15.31 -14.98 7.25
CA THR A 537 15.67 -13.59 6.91
C THR A 537 16.94 -13.60 6.08
N GLU A 538 16.91 -12.91 4.93
CA GLU A 538 18.08 -12.67 4.12
C GLU A 538 18.72 -11.34 4.52
N ALA A 539 20.03 -11.38 4.77
CA ALA A 539 20.80 -10.18 5.07
C ALA A 539 20.98 -9.36 3.79
N GLY A 540 20.73 -8.07 3.87
CA GLY A 540 20.93 -7.14 2.78
C GLY A 540 21.95 -6.06 3.14
N ASP A 541 22.78 -5.72 2.17
CA ASP A 541 23.74 -4.64 2.26
C ASP A 541 23.03 -3.27 2.43
N PRO A 542 23.72 -2.27 3.00
CA PRO A 542 23.29 -0.89 2.87
C PRO A 542 23.15 -0.49 1.41
N SER A 543 22.16 0.33 1.12
CA SER A 543 21.88 0.73 -0.26
C SER A 543 21.77 2.25 -0.44
N ARG A 544 21.77 2.65 -1.71
CA ARG A 544 21.54 4.03 -2.12
C ARG A 544 20.72 4.11 -3.38
N ARG A 545 19.76 5.03 -3.34
CA ARG A 545 18.93 5.37 -4.49
C ARG A 545 19.05 6.85 -4.84
N TYR A 546 19.15 7.13 -6.13
CA TYR A 546 18.99 8.46 -6.73
C TYR A 546 17.85 8.40 -7.71
N GLY A 547 17.09 9.47 -7.80
CA GLY A 547 16.03 9.52 -8.79
C GLY A 547 15.55 10.90 -9.11
N MET A 548 14.72 10.94 -10.15
CA MET A 548 14.03 12.13 -10.63
C MET A 548 12.57 11.75 -10.90
N GLU A 549 11.66 12.58 -10.46
CA GLU A 549 10.23 12.43 -10.72
C GLU A 549 9.69 13.72 -11.35
N PHE A 550 8.94 13.57 -12.43
CA PHE A 550 8.31 14.65 -13.14
C PHE A 550 6.84 14.35 -13.34
N SER A 551 5.96 15.22 -12.84
CA SER A 551 4.51 15.04 -12.89
C SER A 551 3.84 16.31 -13.42
N ASN A 552 2.89 16.11 -14.33
CA ASN A 552 2.07 17.19 -14.89
C ASN A 552 0.61 16.81 -14.83
N TYR A 553 -0.20 17.76 -14.42
CA TYR A 553 -1.65 17.72 -14.56
C TYR A 553 -2.10 18.95 -15.33
N TYR A 554 -2.65 18.76 -16.50
CA TYR A 554 -3.12 19.85 -17.37
C TYR A 554 -4.60 19.69 -17.68
N LYS A 555 -5.38 20.75 -17.45
CA LYS A 555 -6.82 20.78 -17.75
C LYS A 555 -7.12 21.86 -18.81
N PRO A 556 -6.77 21.64 -20.12
CA PRO A 556 -6.95 22.64 -21.17
C PRO A 556 -8.39 23.09 -21.31
N PHE A 557 -9.32 22.18 -21.18
CA PHE A 557 -10.77 22.44 -21.24
C PHE A 557 -11.46 21.94 -19.97
N LYS A 558 -12.68 22.43 -19.69
CA LYS A 558 -13.46 21.99 -18.53
C LYS A 558 -13.75 20.48 -18.57
N TRP A 559 -13.83 19.89 -19.77
CA TRP A 559 -14.15 18.50 -20.04
C TRP A 559 -12.93 17.60 -20.31
N LEU A 560 -11.70 18.15 -20.46
CA LEU A 560 -10.50 17.37 -20.77
C LEU A 560 -9.42 17.60 -19.73
N SER A 561 -8.85 16.53 -19.19
CA SER A 561 -7.61 16.58 -18.42
C SER A 561 -6.57 15.60 -18.98
N VAL A 562 -5.31 15.97 -18.80
CA VAL A 562 -4.13 15.21 -19.20
C VAL A 562 -3.25 15.05 -17.97
N ASP A 563 -2.97 13.81 -17.57
CA ASP A 563 -1.99 13.46 -16.55
C ASP A 563 -0.77 12.83 -17.22
N ALA A 564 0.43 13.32 -16.93
CA ALA A 564 1.68 12.77 -17.46
C ALA A 564 2.72 12.68 -16.35
N ASP A 565 3.12 11.47 -16.00
CA ASP A 565 4.07 11.18 -14.94
C ASP A 565 5.25 10.39 -15.50
N LEU A 566 6.47 10.81 -15.15
CA LEU A 566 7.73 10.14 -15.48
C LEU A 566 8.53 10.02 -14.19
N ALA A 567 9.08 8.84 -13.91
CA ALA A 567 9.99 8.63 -12.80
C ALA A 567 11.16 7.78 -13.24
N PHE A 568 12.37 8.20 -12.85
CA PHE A 568 13.62 7.47 -13.07
C PHE A 568 14.32 7.28 -11.74
N ALA A 569 14.90 6.09 -11.54
CA ALA A 569 15.63 5.76 -10.34
C ALA A 569 16.86 4.92 -10.67
N ARG A 570 17.89 5.06 -9.85
CA ARG A 570 19.06 4.21 -9.86
C ARG A 570 19.34 3.74 -8.44
N ALA A 571 19.21 2.44 -8.21
CA ALA A 571 19.43 1.81 -6.92
C ALA A 571 20.70 0.95 -6.95
N ARG A 572 21.56 1.05 -5.93
CA ARG A 572 22.82 0.29 -5.83
C ARG A 572 23.10 -0.08 -4.37
N SER A 573 23.66 -1.31 -4.19
CA SER A 573 24.29 -1.72 -2.94
C SER A 573 25.50 -0.82 -2.63
N ARG A 574 25.70 -0.56 -1.35
CA ARG A 574 26.87 0.12 -0.81
C ARG A 574 27.85 -0.84 -0.12
N GLY A 575 27.56 -2.12 -0.09
CA GLY A 575 28.44 -3.16 0.40
C GLY A 575 29.80 -3.11 -0.30
N ALA A 576 30.88 -3.20 0.43
CA ALA A 576 32.23 -3.14 -0.13
C ALA A 576 32.53 -4.37 -0.98
N GLU A 577 32.12 -5.56 -0.52
CA GLU A 577 32.28 -6.83 -1.21
C GLU A 577 31.44 -6.90 -2.49
N ALA A 578 30.17 -6.53 -2.42
CA ALA A 578 29.28 -6.49 -3.57
C ALA A 578 29.81 -5.55 -4.68
N ARG A 579 30.34 -4.37 -4.30
CA ARG A 579 30.95 -3.45 -5.26
C ARG A 579 32.27 -3.99 -5.86
N ALA A 580 33.10 -4.62 -5.05
CA ALA A 580 34.35 -5.21 -5.52
C ALA A 580 34.11 -6.39 -6.48
N ALA A 581 33.04 -7.17 -6.25
CA ALA A 581 32.61 -8.26 -7.11
C ALA A 581 31.83 -7.80 -8.37
N GLY A 582 31.51 -6.50 -8.52
CA GLY A 582 30.66 -6.01 -9.61
C GLY A 582 29.16 -6.29 -9.39
N ALA A 583 28.78 -6.88 -8.26
CA ALA A 583 27.42 -7.29 -7.88
C ALA A 583 26.71 -6.19 -7.04
N ALA A 584 26.69 -4.97 -7.55
CA ALA A 584 26.15 -3.82 -6.80
C ALA A 584 24.72 -3.42 -7.20
N TYR A 585 24.08 -4.16 -8.07
CA TYR A 585 22.70 -3.92 -8.43
C TYR A 585 21.75 -4.51 -7.38
N LEU A 586 20.56 -3.92 -7.25
CA LEU A 586 19.51 -4.45 -6.40
C LEU A 586 18.48 -5.16 -7.29
N PRO A 587 18.35 -6.49 -7.17
CA PRO A 587 17.38 -7.23 -7.97
C PRO A 587 15.95 -6.70 -7.78
N GLY A 588 15.19 -6.57 -8.87
CA GLY A 588 13.84 -6.02 -8.84
C GLY A 588 13.73 -4.49 -8.76
N ALA A 589 14.82 -3.75 -8.54
CA ALA A 589 14.80 -2.29 -8.46
C ALA A 589 14.44 -1.64 -9.79
N VAL A 590 13.30 -0.95 -9.84
CA VAL A 590 12.76 -0.34 -11.07
C VAL A 590 13.54 0.92 -11.44
N GLU A 591 14.00 0.99 -12.68
CA GLU A 591 14.82 2.11 -13.18
C GLU A 591 13.99 3.18 -13.89
N GLY A 592 12.81 2.86 -14.40
CA GLY A 592 11.97 3.83 -15.08
C GLY A 592 10.50 3.43 -15.15
N VAL A 593 9.63 4.39 -14.88
CA VAL A 593 8.18 4.23 -15.04
C VAL A 593 7.59 5.47 -15.70
N ALA A 594 6.54 5.29 -16.51
CA ALA A 594 5.79 6.39 -17.11
C ALA A 594 4.31 6.08 -17.15
N GLN A 595 3.51 7.10 -16.93
CA GLN A 595 2.05 7.05 -17.10
C GLN A 595 1.61 8.27 -17.90
N LEU A 596 0.69 8.05 -18.85
CA LEU A 596 0.00 9.11 -19.57
C LEU A 596 -1.48 8.79 -19.56
N ALA A 597 -2.30 9.70 -19.05
CA ALA A 597 -3.74 9.55 -19.07
C ALA A 597 -4.43 10.76 -19.72
N LEU A 598 -5.38 10.48 -20.59
CA LEU A 598 -6.32 11.44 -21.15
C LEU A 598 -7.68 11.13 -20.55
N THR A 599 -8.31 12.09 -19.87
CA THR A 599 -9.63 11.92 -19.26
C THR A 599 -10.60 12.95 -19.83
N VAL A 600 -11.70 12.45 -20.36
CA VAL A 600 -12.86 13.24 -20.82
C VAL A 600 -13.95 13.12 -19.77
N ASP A 601 -14.38 14.23 -19.21
CA ASP A 601 -15.45 14.29 -18.22
C ASP A 601 -16.50 15.33 -18.63
N LYS A 602 -17.79 14.94 -18.60
CA LYS A 602 -18.92 15.82 -18.91
C LYS A 602 -18.86 16.47 -20.30
N LEU A 603 -18.47 15.71 -21.32
CA LEU A 603 -18.63 16.12 -22.72
C LEU A 603 -20.09 15.78 -23.15
N GLY A 604 -21.03 16.60 -22.72
CA GLY A 604 -22.45 16.25 -22.77
C GLY A 604 -22.74 15.03 -21.90
N PRO A 605 -23.39 13.99 -22.44
CA PRO A 605 -23.64 12.73 -21.72
C PRO A 605 -22.41 11.80 -21.67
N TRP A 606 -21.36 12.11 -22.41
CA TRP A 606 -20.20 11.25 -22.58
C TRP A 606 -19.11 11.50 -21.55
N SER A 607 -18.49 10.43 -21.10
CA SER A 607 -17.26 10.41 -20.33
C SER A 607 -16.30 9.35 -20.86
N GLY A 608 -15.02 9.45 -20.55
CA GLY A 608 -14.08 8.42 -20.96
C GLY A 608 -12.67 8.70 -20.45
N ALA A 609 -11.82 7.70 -20.52
CA ALA A 609 -10.41 7.83 -20.23
C ALA A 609 -9.59 6.88 -21.10
N LEU A 610 -8.39 7.29 -21.42
CA LEU A 610 -7.38 6.45 -22.05
C LEU A 610 -6.08 6.58 -21.23
N ARG A 611 -5.50 5.47 -20.82
CA ARG A 611 -4.30 5.42 -20.00
C ARG A 611 -3.26 4.51 -20.63
N LEU A 612 -2.10 5.07 -20.89
CA LEU A 612 -0.87 4.36 -21.21
C LEU A 612 -0.03 4.22 -19.94
N ARG A 613 0.45 3.02 -19.68
CA ARG A 613 1.29 2.66 -18.56
C ARG A 613 2.55 1.97 -19.07
N TYR A 614 3.70 2.44 -18.66
CA TYR A 614 5.02 1.86 -18.96
C TYR A 614 5.72 1.45 -17.69
N PHE A 615 6.14 0.21 -17.61
CA PHE A 615 6.93 -0.37 -16.55
C PHE A 615 8.26 -0.82 -17.15
N GLY A 616 9.34 -0.13 -16.79
CA GLY A 616 10.65 -0.27 -17.39
C GLY A 616 11.36 -1.56 -16.99
N PRO A 617 12.44 -1.91 -17.73
CA PRO A 617 13.28 -3.03 -17.38
C PRO A 617 14.04 -2.77 -16.08
N ARG A 618 14.41 -3.86 -15.39
CA ARG A 618 15.13 -3.83 -14.12
C ARG A 618 16.11 -4.98 -14.00
N PRO A 619 17.19 -4.88 -13.21
CA PRO A 619 18.07 -6.00 -12.93
C PRO A 619 17.29 -7.11 -12.22
N LEU A 620 17.55 -8.37 -12.57
CA LEU A 620 17.04 -9.55 -11.88
C LEU A 620 18.14 -10.26 -11.10
N THR A 621 19.40 -9.90 -11.36
CA THR A 621 20.59 -10.36 -10.64
C THR A 621 21.39 -9.17 -10.13
N ASP A 622 22.17 -9.37 -9.11
CA ASP A 622 23.02 -8.35 -8.47
C ASP A 622 24.19 -7.87 -9.35
N ASP A 623 24.67 -8.73 -10.25
CA ASP A 623 25.66 -8.41 -11.29
C ASP A 623 25.05 -7.78 -12.55
N ASN A 624 23.70 -7.71 -12.63
CA ASN A 624 22.94 -7.21 -13.79
C ASN A 624 23.13 -8.04 -15.08
N SER A 625 23.57 -9.29 -14.98
CA SER A 625 23.71 -10.18 -16.14
C SER A 625 22.37 -10.59 -16.74
N VAL A 626 21.32 -10.64 -15.88
CA VAL A 626 19.95 -10.92 -16.29
C VAL A 626 19.06 -9.71 -16.00
N ARG A 627 18.25 -9.32 -16.98
CA ARG A 627 17.31 -8.18 -16.87
C ARG A 627 15.90 -8.59 -17.26
N SER A 628 14.93 -7.97 -16.58
CA SER A 628 13.53 -8.10 -16.97
C SER A 628 13.25 -7.37 -18.28
N ARG A 629 12.17 -7.76 -18.94
CA ARG A 629 11.61 -7.02 -20.08
C ARG A 629 10.73 -5.86 -19.59
N ALA A 630 10.64 -4.81 -20.39
CA ALA A 630 9.67 -3.75 -20.18
C ALA A 630 8.25 -4.23 -20.52
N SER A 631 7.26 -3.74 -19.80
CA SER A 631 5.85 -3.92 -20.12
C SER A 631 5.15 -2.60 -20.41
N GLN A 632 4.19 -2.63 -21.34
CA GLN A 632 3.35 -1.49 -21.70
C GLN A 632 1.91 -1.95 -21.81
N THR A 633 1.01 -1.24 -21.16
CA THR A 633 -0.42 -1.48 -21.24
C THR A 633 -1.16 -0.22 -21.62
N LEU A 634 -2.16 -0.37 -22.47
CA LEU A 634 -3.11 0.69 -22.82
C LEU A 634 -4.48 0.25 -22.34
N ASN A 635 -5.04 0.97 -21.36
CA ASN A 635 -6.36 0.74 -20.81
C ASN A 635 -7.25 1.92 -21.17
N GLY A 636 -8.54 1.69 -21.31
CA GLY A 636 -9.48 2.75 -21.62
C GLY A 636 -10.89 2.45 -21.16
N ARG A 637 -11.70 3.49 -21.09
CA ARG A 637 -13.13 3.38 -20.82
C ARG A 637 -13.89 4.43 -21.59
N ILE A 638 -15.13 4.14 -21.89
CA ILE A 638 -16.11 5.07 -22.44
C ILE A 638 -17.44 4.87 -21.73
N GLY A 639 -18.05 5.96 -21.30
CA GLY A 639 -19.32 5.94 -20.60
C GLY A 639 -20.34 6.88 -21.22
N TYR A 640 -21.60 6.49 -21.17
CA TYR A 640 -22.74 7.29 -21.57
C TYR A 640 -23.75 7.38 -20.42
N ARG A 641 -24.13 8.61 -20.06
CA ARG A 641 -25.12 8.88 -19.00
C ARG A 641 -26.46 9.24 -19.62
N PHE A 642 -27.47 8.44 -19.32
CA PHE A 642 -28.86 8.67 -19.71
C PHE A 642 -29.52 9.73 -18.82
N ALA A 643 -30.65 10.28 -19.31
CA ALA A 643 -31.37 11.35 -18.61
C ALA A 643 -31.84 10.98 -17.19
N GLY A 644 -32.13 9.72 -16.89
CA GLY A 644 -32.55 9.23 -15.58
C GLY A 644 -31.41 8.96 -14.57
N GLY A 645 -30.16 9.36 -14.90
CA GLY A 645 -29.01 9.11 -14.03
C GLY A 645 -28.35 7.72 -14.19
N LEU A 646 -28.93 6.86 -15.04
CA LEU A 646 -28.34 5.59 -15.43
C LEU A 646 -27.09 5.86 -16.28
N GLN A 647 -26.00 5.19 -15.99
CA GLN A 647 -24.76 5.25 -16.76
C GLN A 647 -24.37 3.86 -17.25
N LEU A 648 -24.11 3.75 -18.55
CA LEU A 648 -23.51 2.58 -19.16
C LEU A 648 -22.06 2.89 -19.45
N GLU A 649 -21.15 2.00 -19.03
CA GLU A 649 -19.71 2.16 -19.22
C GLU A 649 -19.10 0.87 -19.79
N LEU A 650 -18.28 1.01 -20.82
CA LEU A 650 -17.45 -0.04 -21.37
C LEU A 650 -16.00 0.23 -20.97
N GLU A 651 -15.39 -0.69 -20.25
CA GLU A 651 -13.99 -0.71 -19.90
C GLU A 651 -13.22 -1.69 -20.77
N GLY A 652 -12.01 -1.33 -21.18
CA GLY A 652 -11.10 -2.19 -21.91
C GLY A 652 -9.72 -2.19 -21.31
N PHE A 653 -9.19 -3.36 -21.07
CA PHE A 653 -7.86 -3.58 -20.48
C PHE A 653 -6.93 -4.17 -21.53
N ASN A 654 -5.65 -3.76 -21.48
CA ASN A 654 -4.62 -4.17 -22.44
C ASN A 654 -5.11 -4.10 -23.89
N LEU A 655 -5.66 -2.96 -24.30
CA LEU A 655 -6.31 -2.73 -25.62
C LEU A 655 -5.39 -3.11 -26.79
N ALA A 656 -4.07 -2.92 -26.63
CA ALA A 656 -3.07 -3.29 -27.61
C ALA A 656 -2.77 -4.79 -27.64
N ASN A 657 -3.38 -5.59 -26.76
CA ASN A 657 -3.17 -7.02 -26.60
C ASN A 657 -1.67 -7.40 -26.51
N ARG A 658 -0.91 -6.63 -25.74
CA ARG A 658 0.51 -6.89 -25.53
C ARG A 658 0.72 -8.17 -24.76
N ARG A 659 1.65 -8.99 -25.19
CA ARG A 659 2.10 -10.21 -24.52
C ARG A 659 3.39 -9.91 -23.75
N ALA A 660 3.25 -9.27 -22.59
CA ALA A 660 4.36 -8.86 -21.74
C ALA A 660 4.28 -9.55 -20.36
N PRO A 661 5.35 -9.60 -19.57
CA PRO A 661 5.27 -9.99 -18.18
C PRO A 661 4.67 -8.86 -17.33
N ALA A 662 3.85 -9.21 -16.34
CA ALA A 662 3.49 -8.32 -15.26
C ALA A 662 4.69 -8.15 -14.32
N ILE A 663 5.39 -9.26 -14.07
CA ILE A 663 6.59 -9.33 -13.25
C ILE A 663 7.51 -10.47 -13.75
N GLU A 664 8.81 -10.34 -13.52
CA GLU A 664 9.82 -11.35 -13.78
C GLU A 664 10.79 -11.44 -12.61
N TYR A 665 11.23 -12.68 -12.32
CA TYR A 665 12.25 -13.04 -11.33
C TYR A 665 13.29 -13.95 -11.99
N TYR A 666 14.45 -14.12 -11.38
CA TYR A 666 15.48 -15.06 -11.81
C TYR A 666 15.92 -15.92 -10.64
N TYR A 667 15.64 -17.20 -10.70
CA TYR A 667 16.00 -18.18 -9.69
C TYR A 667 16.01 -19.61 -10.24
N ALA A 668 16.58 -20.55 -9.46
CA ALA A 668 16.61 -21.97 -9.79
C ALA A 668 15.23 -22.61 -9.56
N SER A 669 14.79 -23.42 -10.51
CA SER A 669 13.60 -24.26 -10.36
C SER A 669 13.78 -25.57 -11.12
N ARG A 670 12.96 -26.58 -10.80
CA ARG A 670 13.00 -27.88 -11.45
C ARG A 670 11.64 -28.31 -11.92
N LEU A 671 11.51 -28.56 -13.23
CA LEU A 671 10.28 -29.12 -13.78
C LEU A 671 10.23 -30.63 -13.56
N LYS A 672 9.04 -31.21 -13.58
CA LYS A 672 8.84 -32.65 -13.49
C LYS A 672 9.58 -33.35 -14.65
N GLY A 673 10.50 -34.25 -14.32
CA GLY A 673 11.32 -34.98 -15.30
C GLY A 673 12.70 -34.35 -15.62
N GLU A 674 12.97 -33.14 -15.18
CA GLU A 674 14.33 -32.57 -15.20
C GLU A 674 15.21 -33.28 -14.16
N THR A 675 16.47 -33.51 -14.48
CA THR A 675 17.43 -34.24 -13.61
C THR A 675 18.09 -33.32 -12.59
N GLN A 676 18.22 -32.04 -12.90
CA GLN A 676 18.86 -31.02 -12.08
C GLN A 676 18.02 -29.72 -12.07
N PRO A 677 18.11 -28.89 -11.02
CA PRO A 677 17.61 -27.54 -11.05
C PRO A 677 18.19 -26.69 -12.16
N VAL A 678 17.43 -25.78 -12.72
CA VAL A 678 17.83 -24.88 -13.80
C VAL A 678 17.50 -23.43 -13.40
N ASP A 679 18.53 -22.58 -13.43
CA ASP A 679 18.35 -21.13 -13.31
C ASP A 679 17.66 -20.58 -14.54
N ASP A 680 16.56 -19.86 -14.36
CA ASP A 680 15.76 -19.32 -15.45
C ASP A 680 15.00 -18.05 -15.03
N VAL A 681 14.55 -17.32 -16.01
CA VAL A 681 13.58 -16.24 -15.81
C VAL A 681 12.20 -16.84 -15.58
N HIS A 682 11.61 -16.55 -14.45
CA HIS A 682 10.23 -16.89 -14.11
C HIS A 682 9.36 -15.66 -14.26
N PHE A 683 8.22 -15.79 -14.91
CA PHE A 683 7.34 -14.66 -15.15
C PHE A 683 5.88 -14.97 -14.87
N HIS A 684 5.14 -13.95 -14.40
CA HIS A 684 3.70 -13.94 -14.41
C HIS A 684 3.24 -13.01 -15.56
N PRO A 685 2.32 -13.43 -16.44
CA PRO A 685 1.90 -12.62 -17.58
C PRO A 685 0.99 -11.48 -17.17
N ILE A 686 0.99 -10.37 -17.94
CA ILE A 686 -0.11 -9.41 -17.87
C ILE A 686 -1.38 -10.08 -18.43
N GLU A 687 -2.52 -9.60 -17.96
CA GLU A 687 -3.82 -10.05 -18.47
C GLU A 687 -3.92 -9.82 -19.98
N SER A 688 -4.54 -10.75 -20.68
CA SER A 688 -4.89 -10.59 -22.08
C SER A 688 -5.89 -9.44 -22.25
N ARG A 689 -6.04 -8.93 -23.50
CA ARG A 689 -7.07 -7.92 -23.78
C ARG A 689 -8.43 -8.42 -23.33
N SER A 690 -9.10 -7.63 -22.51
CA SER A 690 -10.40 -7.95 -21.97
C SER A 690 -11.30 -6.72 -21.89
N PHE A 691 -12.61 -6.96 -21.88
CA PHE A 691 -13.63 -5.92 -21.79
C PHE A 691 -14.60 -6.23 -20.66
N ARG A 692 -15.06 -5.16 -19.99
CA ARG A 692 -16.12 -5.20 -18.97
C ARG A 692 -17.17 -4.16 -19.30
N LEU A 693 -18.42 -4.53 -19.11
CA LEU A 693 -19.56 -3.63 -19.24
C LEU A 693 -20.13 -3.39 -17.84
N MET A 694 -20.24 -2.13 -17.47
CA MET A 694 -20.76 -1.69 -16.18
C MET A 694 -22.04 -0.88 -16.39
N LEU A 695 -23.07 -1.20 -15.64
CA LEU A 695 -24.31 -0.44 -15.56
C LEU A 695 -24.42 0.15 -14.16
N THR A 696 -24.50 1.46 -14.04
CA THR A 696 -24.52 2.17 -12.76
C THR A 696 -25.70 3.12 -12.69
N GLN A 697 -26.56 2.97 -11.69
CA GLN A 697 -27.64 3.90 -11.36
C GLN A 697 -27.24 4.71 -10.13
N SER A 698 -27.26 6.05 -10.27
CA SER A 698 -27.19 6.95 -9.13
C SER A 698 -28.59 7.41 -8.75
N PHE A 699 -28.94 7.37 -7.46
CA PHE A 699 -30.28 7.70 -6.94
C PHE A 699 -30.20 8.58 -5.68
#